data_99b4edd227da0c00b5b4e64bb8673374
#
_entry.id   99b4edd227da0c00b5b4e64bb8673374
#
_cell.length_a   1.000
_cell.length_b   1.000
_cell.length_c   1.000
_cell.angle_alpha   90.00
_cell.angle_beta   90.00
_cell.angle_gamma   90.00
#
_symmetry.space_group_name_H-M   'P 1'
#
loop_
_entity.id
_entity.type
_entity.pdbx_description
1 polymer ?
#
loop_
_entity_poly.entity_id
_entity_poly.type
_entity_poly.pdbx_seq_one_letter_code
_entity_poly.pdbx_strand_id
1 'polypeptide(L)'
;MLKIPEQGILIAPASLHLPLYQAIHQAKGNTIGLEVYSLHSFMQQFFQGQPVDEVTLLFETMKKCQACSSTNVFYSSRKSYDFIRDTLQFVRYAKTYGIDFHTLHENSQKEKDLKEILCLLENLDVREKQIPEILKQPFHAENIYILQYEYSEEESLWIDFLLQNGAHTLEEAAETDVQYVSVANARKQATLIAQTIVDQYDADDVFICCQQPSQRQVLAQMLETYQIPYTFLTEDAPSLLQYQLICCIKWIALQDIESFITMINALHPDTKESIQPTLRQFPDLFTTRKSHLPDLYQDNVFMDRYSFEHLQKQIETTLTWLEEHEALCHWTLQDIEDVLQYIQAQNTCTLENLRAFHQIQDVLRKCLPSLKTREDLLFLCEYLNAKTNSSTASQIQGVLIGKRSEITALRKVCFLTDAHARSFPGLSMHSGIYDETYLADLSVPSLATRLKKQRDQLFTCLSLPKTLYLLVPEASYDGKENPESHELVQWIGQKAQFVDVKESSVYEKPQFSLNTSLASSLFFPEDRFTGSISRLESFARCPLQHFLRHGLYLKEKRDTMDIRMQGSIYHHILEILMDTYQKDYTKADTKTIKNLVQNEFTFIRNVYPQQAPFFEKNVLETTDKILKILEQLDDFEHDWHMRTSHQEYKVQMQLDWQGTPILLYGYIDRIDASQSSFVIFDYKSSDKDLSLQDFDAGLALQLITYTIAYETTSGSLPAGCYYISLKTSPQTALAYKVNYRKKVPEATPLDIKEQAQEAAQSRKFTGLMFQDLSIYSDHEHFARKKEQPEYPEIKTQWQTILFSLLEDMKNGVIQPDHAKGACDYCAYKEICRNAANEVTKANRLEQEEEHAL
;
A
#
# COMPACT_ATOMS: atom_id res chain seq x y z
N MET A 1 11.45 -45.39 -1.57
CA MET A 1 11.65 -45.32 -3.05
C MET A 1 10.32 -45.58 -3.74
N LEU A 2 10.08 -44.93 -4.90
CA LEU A 2 8.90 -45.21 -5.71
C LEU A 2 9.03 -46.54 -6.45
N LYS A 3 8.04 -47.42 -6.31
CA LYS A 3 7.89 -48.64 -7.13
C LYS A 3 6.89 -48.38 -8.25
N ILE A 4 7.39 -48.03 -9.42
CA ILE A 4 6.55 -47.75 -10.58
C ILE A 4 6.15 -49.09 -11.24
N PRO A 5 4.84 -49.43 -11.31
CA PRO A 5 4.35 -50.65 -11.92
C PRO A 5 4.53 -50.64 -13.45
N GLU A 6 4.46 -51.80 -14.08
CA GLU A 6 4.55 -51.88 -15.55
C GLU A 6 3.31 -51.34 -16.25
N GLN A 7 2.15 -51.59 -15.69
CA GLN A 7 0.83 -51.11 -16.18
C GLN A 7 -0.13 -50.94 -15.00
N GLY A 8 -1.09 -50.06 -15.16
CA GLY A 8 -2.14 -49.79 -14.15
C GLY A 8 -2.53 -48.33 -14.08
N ILE A 9 -3.39 -48.05 -13.10
CA ILE A 9 -3.92 -46.72 -12.81
C ILE A 9 -3.17 -46.16 -11.61
N LEU A 10 -2.60 -44.98 -11.80
CA LEU A 10 -1.92 -44.25 -10.75
C LEU A 10 -2.83 -43.13 -10.23
N ILE A 11 -3.03 -43.07 -8.93
CA ILE A 11 -3.82 -42.01 -8.28
C ILE A 11 -2.87 -41.03 -7.57
N ALA A 12 -2.90 -39.75 -7.98
CA ALA A 12 -2.11 -38.68 -7.40
C ALA A 12 -2.84 -37.35 -7.47
N PRO A 13 -2.53 -36.35 -6.60
CA PRO A 13 -3.03 -35.01 -6.76
C PRO A 13 -2.71 -34.41 -8.15
N ALA A 14 -3.62 -33.62 -8.71
CA ALA A 14 -3.45 -33.07 -10.06
C ALA A 14 -2.15 -32.24 -10.21
N SER A 15 -1.73 -31.50 -9.15
CA SER A 15 -0.47 -30.75 -9.11
C SER A 15 0.79 -31.63 -9.21
N LEU A 16 0.65 -32.92 -8.85
CA LEU A 16 1.75 -33.87 -8.88
C LEU A 16 1.75 -34.77 -10.12
N HIS A 17 0.79 -34.63 -11.05
CA HIS A 17 0.76 -35.44 -12.28
C HIS A 17 2.04 -35.29 -13.11
N LEU A 18 2.46 -34.04 -13.35
CA LEU A 18 3.65 -33.78 -14.17
C LEU A 18 4.94 -34.24 -13.50
N PRO A 19 5.19 -33.98 -12.18
CA PRO A 19 6.30 -34.60 -11.45
C PRO A 19 6.28 -36.13 -11.49
N LEU A 20 5.12 -36.75 -11.38
CA LEU A 20 4.97 -38.20 -11.44
C LEU A 20 5.30 -38.74 -12.84
N TYR A 21 4.83 -38.09 -13.91
CA TYR A 21 5.20 -38.46 -15.28
C TYR A 21 6.71 -38.33 -15.53
N GLN A 22 7.37 -37.30 -14.98
CA GLN A 22 8.83 -37.20 -15.04
C GLN A 22 9.52 -38.36 -14.32
N ALA A 23 9.06 -38.72 -13.13
CA ALA A 23 9.62 -39.85 -12.37
C ALA A 23 9.41 -41.17 -13.10
N ILE A 24 8.24 -41.40 -13.74
CA ILE A 24 7.96 -42.57 -14.57
C ILE A 24 8.91 -42.63 -15.77
N HIS A 25 9.08 -41.50 -16.45
CA HIS A 25 9.96 -41.40 -17.62
C HIS A 25 11.43 -41.67 -17.25
N GLN A 26 11.89 -41.12 -16.12
CA GLN A 26 13.25 -41.38 -15.61
C GLN A 26 13.46 -42.88 -15.26
N ALA A 27 12.45 -43.54 -14.71
CA ALA A 27 12.56 -44.93 -14.30
C ALA A 27 12.40 -45.93 -15.43
N LYS A 28 11.53 -45.66 -16.42
CA LYS A 28 11.13 -46.61 -17.46
C LYS A 28 11.45 -46.18 -18.92
N GLY A 29 11.79 -44.88 -19.11
CA GLY A 29 11.97 -44.28 -20.43
C GLY A 29 10.69 -44.02 -21.23
N ASN A 30 9.53 -44.47 -20.76
CA ASN A 30 8.21 -44.21 -21.35
C ASN A 30 7.08 -44.27 -20.32
N THR A 31 5.89 -43.86 -20.70
CA THR A 31 4.68 -43.84 -19.84
C THR A 31 3.59 -44.81 -20.37
N ILE A 32 3.91 -45.68 -21.30
CA ILE A 32 2.95 -46.60 -21.94
C ILE A 32 2.41 -47.60 -20.90
N GLY A 33 1.12 -47.78 -20.90
CA GLY A 33 0.42 -48.71 -20.00
C GLY A 33 0.08 -48.13 -18.61
N LEU A 34 0.43 -46.87 -18.34
CA LEU A 34 0.12 -46.20 -17.10
C LEU A 34 -0.80 -45.00 -17.35
N GLU A 35 -1.88 -44.93 -16.60
CA GLU A 35 -2.84 -43.82 -16.58
C GLU A 35 -2.81 -43.10 -15.24
N VAL A 36 -2.67 -41.80 -15.26
CA VAL A 36 -2.60 -40.99 -14.03
C VAL A 36 -3.90 -40.21 -13.85
N TYR A 37 -4.58 -40.38 -12.74
CA TYR A 37 -5.81 -39.68 -12.37
C TYR A 37 -5.65 -38.97 -11.04
N SER A 38 -6.33 -37.84 -10.88
CA SER A 38 -6.64 -37.35 -9.52
C SER A 38 -7.70 -38.23 -8.88
N LEU A 39 -7.69 -38.35 -7.56
CA LEU A 39 -8.70 -39.13 -6.85
C LEU A 39 -10.12 -38.67 -7.23
N HIS A 40 -10.34 -37.35 -7.26
CA HIS A 40 -11.62 -36.77 -7.67
C HIS A 40 -12.04 -37.21 -9.08
N SER A 41 -11.14 -37.14 -10.06
CA SER A 41 -11.43 -37.57 -11.45
C SER A 41 -11.71 -39.07 -11.53
N PHE A 42 -10.94 -39.87 -10.79
CA PHE A 42 -11.15 -41.31 -10.73
C PHE A 42 -12.50 -41.70 -10.14
N MET A 43 -12.90 -41.01 -9.08
CA MET A 43 -14.15 -41.22 -8.38
C MET A 43 -15.41 -40.94 -9.22
N GLN A 44 -15.30 -40.09 -10.24
CA GLN A 44 -16.44 -39.74 -11.09
C GLN A 44 -17.15 -40.96 -11.72
N GLN A 45 -16.41 -42.03 -11.99
CA GLN A 45 -16.96 -43.24 -12.58
C GLN A 45 -17.96 -43.99 -11.68
N PHE A 46 -17.92 -43.78 -10.35
CA PHE A 46 -18.81 -44.46 -9.42
C PHE A 46 -20.16 -43.76 -9.27
N PHE A 47 -20.23 -42.47 -9.59
CA PHE A 47 -21.45 -41.69 -9.43
C PHE A 47 -22.37 -41.84 -10.62
N GLN A 48 -23.66 -41.91 -10.36
CA GLN A 48 -24.71 -41.90 -11.37
C GLN A 48 -25.22 -40.46 -11.59
N GLY A 49 -25.54 -40.16 -12.86
CA GLY A 49 -26.03 -38.84 -13.25
C GLY A 49 -24.97 -37.79 -13.49
N GLN A 50 -25.39 -36.66 -14.05
CA GLN A 50 -24.52 -35.49 -14.27
C GLN A 50 -24.34 -34.70 -12.97
N PRO A 51 -23.14 -34.15 -12.72
CA PRO A 51 -22.94 -33.32 -11.54
C PRO A 51 -23.73 -32.03 -11.62
N VAL A 52 -24.36 -31.66 -10.53
CA VAL A 52 -24.86 -30.29 -10.39
C VAL A 52 -23.66 -29.39 -10.07
N ASP A 53 -23.55 -28.30 -10.75
CA ASP A 53 -22.43 -27.37 -10.58
C ASP A 53 -22.48 -26.66 -9.22
N GLU A 54 -21.33 -26.37 -8.65
CA GLU A 54 -21.23 -25.77 -7.32
C GLU A 54 -21.98 -24.44 -7.20
N VAL A 55 -21.86 -23.54 -8.21
CA VAL A 55 -22.56 -22.27 -8.18
C VAL A 55 -24.08 -22.46 -8.18
N THR A 56 -24.56 -23.43 -8.94
CA THR A 56 -26.00 -23.78 -8.97
C THR A 56 -26.46 -24.29 -7.60
N LEU A 57 -25.69 -25.19 -6.96
CA LEU A 57 -25.99 -25.70 -5.61
C LEU A 57 -25.99 -24.58 -4.56
N LEU A 58 -25.05 -23.64 -4.62
CA LEU A 58 -25.03 -22.49 -3.71
C LEU A 58 -26.27 -21.61 -3.85
N PHE A 59 -26.69 -21.26 -5.09
CA PHE A 59 -27.91 -20.50 -5.31
C PHE A 59 -29.19 -21.26 -4.93
N GLU A 60 -29.24 -22.57 -5.18
CA GLU A 60 -30.36 -23.41 -4.72
C GLU A 60 -30.42 -23.47 -3.17
N THR A 61 -29.27 -23.65 -2.53
CA THR A 61 -29.16 -23.65 -1.06
C THR A 61 -29.64 -22.31 -0.51
N MET A 62 -29.17 -21.20 -1.04
CA MET A 62 -29.62 -19.85 -0.64
C MET A 62 -31.14 -19.70 -0.80
N LYS A 63 -31.69 -20.11 -1.94
CA LYS A 63 -33.11 -20.02 -2.22
C LYS A 63 -33.95 -20.85 -1.25
N LYS A 64 -33.52 -22.07 -0.93
CA LYS A 64 -34.21 -22.94 0.05
C LYS A 64 -34.10 -22.37 1.46
N CYS A 65 -32.94 -21.85 1.87
CA CYS A 65 -32.73 -21.21 3.17
C CYS A 65 -33.61 -19.96 3.38
N GLN A 66 -34.02 -19.28 2.29
CA GLN A 66 -34.94 -18.14 2.40
C GLN A 66 -36.34 -18.53 2.92
N ALA A 67 -36.71 -19.81 2.88
CA ALA A 67 -37.98 -20.32 3.39
C ALA A 67 -37.98 -20.58 4.91
N CYS A 68 -36.87 -20.36 5.62
CA CYS A 68 -36.79 -20.50 7.07
C CYS A 68 -37.70 -19.49 7.78
N SER A 69 -38.17 -19.84 8.97
CA SER A 69 -39.06 -18.98 9.75
C SER A 69 -38.40 -17.66 10.15
N SER A 70 -39.16 -16.60 10.29
CA SER A 70 -38.65 -15.28 10.71
C SER A 70 -38.18 -15.27 12.18
N THR A 71 -38.51 -16.28 12.95
CA THR A 71 -38.06 -16.47 14.35
C THR A 71 -36.75 -17.23 14.46
N ASN A 72 -36.25 -17.79 13.34
CA ASN A 72 -34.99 -18.51 13.31
C ASN A 72 -33.80 -17.54 13.54
N VAL A 73 -32.89 -17.91 14.41
CA VAL A 73 -31.71 -17.10 14.78
C VAL A 73 -30.87 -16.76 13.55
N PHE A 74 -30.83 -17.63 12.56
CA PHE A 74 -30.06 -17.43 11.31
C PHE A 74 -30.82 -16.71 10.20
N TYR A 75 -32.05 -16.22 10.49
CA TYR A 75 -32.89 -15.55 9.48
C TYR A 75 -32.17 -14.36 8.80
N SER A 76 -31.38 -13.57 9.56
CA SER A 76 -30.60 -12.45 9.00
C SER A 76 -29.44 -12.93 8.10
N SER A 77 -28.87 -14.09 8.37
CA SER A 77 -27.71 -14.64 7.66
C SER A 77 -28.08 -15.52 6.46
N ARG A 78 -29.35 -15.84 6.25
CA ARG A 78 -29.84 -16.77 5.22
C ARG A 78 -29.48 -16.41 3.76
N LYS A 79 -28.96 -15.21 3.53
CA LYS A 79 -28.47 -14.73 2.23
C LYS A 79 -26.96 -14.48 2.22
N SER A 80 -26.28 -14.64 3.36
CA SER A 80 -24.85 -14.45 3.46
C SER A 80 -24.11 -15.61 2.76
N TYR A 81 -23.13 -15.29 1.93
CA TYR A 81 -22.32 -16.29 1.23
C TYR A 81 -21.66 -17.27 2.18
N ASP A 82 -20.99 -16.78 3.23
CA ASP A 82 -20.30 -17.65 4.18
C ASP A 82 -21.25 -18.63 4.87
N PHE A 83 -22.42 -18.15 5.30
CA PHE A 83 -23.43 -19.01 5.91
C PHE A 83 -23.92 -20.08 4.93
N ILE A 84 -24.21 -19.72 3.69
CA ILE A 84 -24.69 -20.66 2.66
C ILE A 84 -23.61 -21.65 2.27
N ARG A 85 -22.37 -21.20 2.11
CA ARG A 85 -21.21 -22.06 1.83
C ARG A 85 -21.00 -23.10 2.94
N ASP A 86 -20.92 -22.63 4.18
CA ASP A 86 -20.70 -23.51 5.33
C ASP A 86 -21.87 -24.52 5.49
N THR A 87 -23.10 -24.07 5.25
CA THR A 87 -24.28 -24.94 5.27
C THR A 87 -24.22 -25.98 4.14
N LEU A 88 -23.90 -25.61 2.92
CA LEU A 88 -23.74 -26.55 1.82
C LEU A 88 -22.62 -27.56 2.08
N GLN A 89 -21.48 -27.11 2.61
CA GLN A 89 -20.38 -28.00 2.99
C GLN A 89 -20.82 -28.99 4.05
N PHE A 90 -21.56 -28.54 5.06
CA PHE A 90 -22.09 -29.44 6.07
C PHE A 90 -23.12 -30.43 5.50
N VAL A 91 -23.99 -30.00 4.59
CA VAL A 91 -24.95 -30.91 3.91
C VAL A 91 -24.19 -32.01 3.15
N ARG A 92 -23.17 -31.67 2.39
CA ARG A 92 -22.32 -32.65 1.70
C ARG A 92 -21.66 -33.62 2.67
N TYR A 93 -21.04 -33.08 3.74
CA TYR A 93 -20.41 -33.88 4.80
C TYR A 93 -21.41 -34.85 5.45
N ALA A 94 -22.57 -34.38 5.86
CA ALA A 94 -23.60 -35.19 6.48
C ALA A 94 -24.12 -36.29 5.51
N LYS A 95 -24.32 -35.95 4.23
CA LYS A 95 -24.77 -36.94 3.23
C LYS A 95 -23.69 -38.00 2.93
N THR A 96 -22.40 -37.66 3.00
CA THR A 96 -21.28 -38.62 2.92
C THR A 96 -21.37 -39.70 3.99
N TYR A 97 -21.84 -39.37 5.19
CA TYR A 97 -22.03 -40.32 6.29
C TYR A 97 -23.48 -40.88 6.41
N GLY A 98 -24.37 -40.52 5.47
CA GLY A 98 -25.75 -41.02 5.45
C GLY A 98 -26.63 -40.47 6.57
N ILE A 99 -26.36 -39.29 7.08
CA ILE A 99 -27.13 -38.65 8.15
C ILE A 99 -28.47 -38.14 7.59
N ASP A 100 -29.55 -38.54 8.29
CA ASP A 100 -30.91 -38.04 8.07
C ASP A 100 -31.15 -36.79 8.94
N PHE A 101 -31.45 -35.66 8.31
CA PHE A 101 -31.66 -34.40 9.00
C PHE A 101 -32.88 -34.37 9.92
N HIS A 102 -33.86 -35.22 9.70
CA HIS A 102 -35.04 -35.35 10.60
C HIS A 102 -34.70 -35.99 11.95
N THR A 103 -33.59 -36.73 12.04
CA THR A 103 -33.14 -37.39 13.26
C THR A 103 -32.17 -36.56 14.11
N LEU A 104 -31.81 -35.34 13.64
CA LEU A 104 -30.89 -34.48 14.37
C LEU A 104 -31.44 -34.02 15.73
N HIS A 105 -30.54 -33.86 16.69
CA HIS A 105 -30.86 -33.43 18.06
C HIS A 105 -31.32 -31.95 18.09
N GLU A 106 -32.10 -31.61 19.13
CA GLU A 106 -32.69 -30.28 19.38
C GLU A 106 -32.42 -29.83 20.82
N ASN A 107 -31.19 -30.06 21.33
CA ASN A 107 -30.82 -29.78 22.70
C ASN A 107 -30.76 -28.29 23.04
N SER A 108 -30.54 -27.46 22.00
CA SER A 108 -30.48 -26.01 22.11
C SER A 108 -31.33 -25.29 21.03
N GLN A 109 -31.63 -24.02 21.26
CA GLN A 109 -32.32 -23.22 20.24
C GLN A 109 -31.52 -23.14 18.93
N LYS A 110 -30.20 -23.03 19.03
CA LYS A 110 -29.29 -23.06 17.86
C LYS A 110 -29.48 -24.34 17.05
N GLU A 111 -29.45 -25.51 17.70
CA GLU A 111 -29.61 -26.81 17.02
C GLU A 111 -30.99 -26.98 16.38
N LYS A 112 -32.06 -26.55 17.09
CA LYS A 112 -33.40 -26.55 16.55
C LYS A 112 -33.53 -25.70 15.28
N ASP A 113 -32.96 -24.51 15.31
CA ASP A 113 -33.00 -23.57 14.18
C ASP A 113 -32.12 -24.07 13.02
N LEU A 114 -30.99 -24.71 13.30
CA LEU A 114 -30.16 -25.34 12.26
C LEU A 114 -30.88 -26.56 11.64
N LYS A 115 -31.55 -27.39 12.46
CA LYS A 115 -32.35 -28.52 11.97
C LYS A 115 -33.46 -28.06 11.03
N GLU A 116 -34.19 -26.97 11.35
CA GLU A 116 -35.17 -26.39 10.44
C GLU A 116 -34.54 -26.12 9.06
N ILE A 117 -33.37 -25.43 9.01
CA ILE A 117 -32.68 -25.11 7.76
C ILE A 117 -32.24 -26.38 7.03
N LEU A 118 -31.65 -27.35 7.73
CA LEU A 118 -31.15 -28.59 7.12
C LEU A 118 -32.29 -29.46 6.58
N CYS A 119 -33.44 -29.50 7.23
CA CYS A 119 -34.63 -30.18 6.70
C CYS A 119 -35.14 -29.53 5.38
N LEU A 120 -35.02 -28.21 5.23
CA LEU A 120 -35.32 -27.57 3.94
C LEU A 120 -34.39 -28.03 2.81
N LEU A 121 -33.17 -28.47 3.16
CA LEU A 121 -32.13 -28.92 2.25
C LEU A 121 -32.07 -30.45 2.06
N GLU A 122 -32.95 -31.22 2.70
CA GLU A 122 -32.96 -32.69 2.62
C GLU A 122 -32.92 -33.22 1.18
N ASN A 123 -33.68 -32.57 0.29
CA ASN A 123 -33.81 -32.95 -1.12
C ASN A 123 -32.87 -32.16 -2.04
N LEU A 124 -31.76 -31.63 -1.51
CA LEU A 124 -30.74 -31.00 -2.35
C LEU A 124 -30.01 -32.08 -3.17
N ASP A 125 -29.79 -31.83 -4.45
CA ASP A 125 -29.20 -32.85 -5.32
C ASP A 125 -27.65 -32.84 -5.25
N VAL A 126 -27.13 -33.28 -4.12
CA VAL A 126 -25.70 -33.46 -3.87
C VAL A 126 -25.28 -34.90 -4.15
N ARG A 127 -24.15 -35.11 -4.81
CA ARG A 127 -23.62 -36.45 -5.18
C ARG A 127 -23.25 -37.29 -3.97
N GLU A 128 -22.80 -36.64 -2.93
CA GLU A 128 -22.32 -37.24 -1.68
C GLU A 128 -23.36 -38.18 -1.05
N LYS A 129 -24.66 -37.98 -1.35
CA LYS A 129 -25.74 -38.91 -0.95
C LYS A 129 -25.56 -40.33 -1.47
N GLN A 130 -24.79 -40.55 -2.56
CA GLN A 130 -24.52 -41.88 -3.13
C GLN A 130 -23.34 -42.59 -2.47
N ILE A 131 -22.46 -41.87 -1.78
CA ILE A 131 -21.24 -42.43 -1.18
C ILE A 131 -21.49 -43.61 -0.23
N PRO A 132 -22.44 -43.54 0.72
CA PRO A 132 -22.67 -44.66 1.65
C PRO A 132 -23.02 -45.96 0.95
N GLU A 133 -23.70 -45.92 -0.19
CA GLU A 133 -24.07 -47.11 -0.96
C GLU A 133 -22.92 -47.57 -1.88
N ILE A 134 -22.16 -46.68 -2.44
CA ILE A 134 -20.97 -47.00 -3.26
C ILE A 134 -19.95 -47.76 -2.41
N LEU A 135 -19.63 -47.28 -1.22
CA LEU A 135 -18.63 -47.87 -0.33
C LEU A 135 -18.99 -49.28 0.15
N LYS A 136 -20.24 -49.71 0.00
CA LYS A 136 -20.68 -51.10 0.32
C LYS A 136 -20.55 -52.06 -0.85
N GLN A 137 -20.32 -51.55 -2.08
CA GLN A 137 -20.23 -52.40 -3.27
C GLN A 137 -18.85 -53.04 -3.37
N PRO A 138 -18.77 -54.32 -3.78
CA PRO A 138 -17.51 -54.97 -4.03
C PRO A 138 -16.82 -54.35 -5.25
N PHE A 139 -15.53 -54.08 -5.12
CA PHE A 139 -14.70 -53.50 -6.19
C PHE A 139 -13.35 -54.23 -6.26
N HIS A 140 -12.74 -54.37 -7.43
CA HIS A 140 -11.43 -54.96 -7.59
C HIS A 140 -10.41 -53.87 -7.97
N ALA A 141 -9.48 -53.61 -7.07
CA ALA A 141 -8.52 -52.49 -7.20
C ALA A 141 -7.05 -52.99 -7.38
N GLU A 142 -6.82 -54.24 -7.71
CA GLU A 142 -5.45 -54.82 -7.80
C GLU A 142 -4.49 -54.10 -8.75
N ASN A 143 -5.01 -53.43 -9.77
CA ASN A 143 -4.21 -52.63 -10.75
C ASN A 143 -4.18 -51.13 -10.43
N ILE A 144 -4.59 -50.72 -9.22
CA ILE A 144 -4.61 -49.35 -8.79
C ILE A 144 -3.48 -49.11 -7.78
N TYR A 145 -2.71 -48.09 -8.07
CA TYR A 145 -1.56 -47.67 -7.27
C TYR A 145 -1.73 -46.21 -6.82
N ILE A 146 -1.60 -45.98 -5.53
CA ILE A 146 -1.88 -44.70 -4.90
C ILE A 146 -0.57 -44.06 -4.45
N LEU A 147 -0.29 -42.86 -4.96
CA LEU A 147 0.79 -42.02 -4.45
C LEU A 147 0.41 -41.57 -3.05
N GLN A 148 1.31 -41.71 -2.09
CA GLN A 148 1.04 -41.30 -0.72
C GLN A 148 1.22 -39.80 -0.55
N TYR A 149 0.19 -39.12 -0.03
CA TYR A 149 0.15 -37.69 0.28
C TYR A 149 -0.77 -37.43 1.48
N GLU A 150 -0.88 -36.19 1.97
CA GLU A 150 -1.81 -35.87 3.06
C GLU A 150 -3.23 -35.74 2.49
N TYR A 151 -4.07 -36.75 2.77
CA TYR A 151 -5.45 -36.82 2.30
C TYR A 151 -6.38 -35.95 3.16
N SER A 152 -7.38 -35.35 2.55
CA SER A 152 -8.53 -34.80 3.27
C SER A 152 -9.36 -35.91 3.95
N GLU A 153 -10.29 -35.54 4.84
CA GLU A 153 -11.15 -36.54 5.51
C GLU A 153 -11.99 -37.33 4.50
N GLU A 154 -12.56 -36.65 3.50
CA GLU A 154 -13.33 -37.29 2.43
C GLU A 154 -12.45 -38.20 1.56
N GLU A 155 -11.31 -37.71 1.12
CA GLU A 155 -10.34 -38.50 0.34
C GLU A 155 -9.90 -39.77 1.10
N SER A 156 -9.71 -39.63 2.41
CA SER A 156 -9.35 -40.78 3.26
C SER A 156 -10.37 -41.90 3.21
N LEU A 157 -11.67 -41.62 3.14
CA LEU A 157 -12.71 -42.65 2.98
C LEU A 157 -12.54 -43.45 1.71
N TRP A 158 -12.26 -42.77 0.64
CA TRP A 158 -12.07 -43.38 -0.69
C TRP A 158 -10.76 -44.13 -0.79
N ILE A 159 -9.69 -43.63 -0.22
CA ILE A 159 -8.39 -44.31 -0.18
C ILE A 159 -8.51 -45.58 0.65
N ASP A 160 -9.16 -45.55 1.81
CA ASP A 160 -9.41 -46.71 2.63
C ASP A 160 -10.25 -47.77 1.87
N PHE A 161 -11.29 -47.32 1.14
CA PHE A 161 -12.09 -48.18 0.27
C PHE A 161 -11.25 -48.89 -0.79
N LEU A 162 -10.41 -48.14 -1.51
CA LEU A 162 -9.54 -48.68 -2.57
C LEU A 162 -8.51 -49.66 -2.00
N LEU A 163 -7.87 -49.35 -0.89
CA LEU A 163 -6.88 -50.21 -0.23
C LEU A 163 -7.51 -51.50 0.31
N GLN A 164 -8.72 -51.43 0.86
CA GLN A 164 -9.47 -52.62 1.32
C GLN A 164 -9.89 -53.54 0.17
N ASN A 165 -9.99 -52.98 -1.05
CA ASN A 165 -10.34 -53.72 -2.27
C ASN A 165 -9.12 -54.11 -3.13
N GLY A 166 -7.90 -54.06 -2.58
CA GLY A 166 -6.67 -54.56 -3.22
C GLY A 166 -5.77 -53.52 -3.87
N ALA A 167 -6.04 -52.24 -3.75
CA ALA A 167 -5.11 -51.22 -4.26
C ALA A 167 -3.78 -51.20 -3.48
N HIS A 168 -2.74 -50.73 -4.09
CA HIS A 168 -1.37 -50.70 -3.58
C HIS A 168 -0.89 -49.22 -3.39
N THR A 169 0.05 -49.01 -2.49
CA THR A 169 0.81 -47.75 -2.41
C THR A 169 2.03 -47.80 -3.31
N LEU A 170 2.39 -46.63 -3.89
CA LEU A 170 3.56 -46.53 -4.78
C LEU A 170 4.88 -46.45 -4.01
N GLU A 171 4.84 -46.08 -2.76
CA GLU A 171 6.03 -45.87 -1.92
C GLU A 171 6.35 -47.05 -1.04
N GLU A 172 7.65 -47.33 -0.87
CA GLU A 172 8.17 -48.14 0.23
C GLU A 172 8.72 -47.23 1.33
N ALA A 173 8.47 -47.64 2.57
CA ALA A 173 9.07 -46.98 3.72
C ALA A 173 10.61 -46.99 3.60
N ALA A 174 11.24 -45.85 3.79
CA ALA A 174 12.68 -45.64 3.83
C ALA A 174 13.04 -44.96 5.14
N GLU A 175 14.26 -45.14 5.61
CA GLU A 175 14.75 -44.38 6.75
C GLU A 175 15.03 -42.93 6.29
N THR A 176 14.37 -41.96 6.95
CA THR A 176 14.48 -40.53 6.64
C THR A 176 15.50 -39.89 7.58
N ASP A 177 16.50 -39.23 7.03
CA ASP A 177 17.41 -38.36 7.78
C ASP A 177 16.72 -37.03 8.07
N VAL A 178 16.48 -36.71 9.37
CA VAL A 178 15.75 -35.52 9.80
C VAL A 178 16.69 -34.50 10.41
N GLN A 179 16.72 -33.32 9.81
CA GLN A 179 17.47 -32.15 10.28
C GLN A 179 16.49 -31.11 10.85
N TYR A 180 16.52 -30.87 12.17
CA TYR A 180 15.65 -29.89 12.84
C TYR A 180 16.45 -28.65 13.19
N VAL A 181 16.18 -27.53 12.53
CA VAL A 181 17.03 -26.32 12.55
C VAL A 181 16.19 -25.09 12.85
N SER A 182 16.66 -24.22 13.76
CA SER A 182 16.11 -22.89 13.95
C SER A 182 17.00 -21.80 13.34
N VAL A 183 16.37 -20.72 12.89
CA VAL A 183 17.02 -19.53 12.31
C VAL A 183 16.33 -18.27 12.81
N ALA A 184 16.98 -17.11 12.76
CA ALA A 184 16.46 -15.89 13.35
C ALA A 184 15.09 -15.44 12.80
N ASN A 185 14.84 -15.59 11.49
CA ASN A 185 13.58 -15.16 10.85
C ASN A 185 13.35 -15.84 9.49
N ALA A 186 12.19 -15.57 8.86
CA ALA A 186 11.82 -16.17 7.57
C ALA A 186 12.79 -15.85 6.41
N ARG A 187 13.43 -14.66 6.40
CA ARG A 187 14.44 -14.35 5.38
C ARG A 187 15.70 -15.20 5.56
N LYS A 188 16.18 -15.35 6.80
CA LYS A 188 17.30 -16.25 7.10
C LYS A 188 16.98 -17.71 6.79
N GLN A 189 15.72 -18.12 6.99
CA GLN A 189 15.23 -19.43 6.57
C GLN A 189 15.36 -19.63 5.06
N ALA A 190 14.89 -18.67 4.26
CA ALA A 190 15.00 -18.74 2.80
C ALA A 190 16.48 -18.72 2.33
N THR A 191 17.34 -17.94 3.00
CA THR A 191 18.77 -17.90 2.71
C THR A 191 19.44 -19.26 3.02
N LEU A 192 19.13 -19.88 4.17
CA LEU A 192 19.64 -21.20 4.51
C LEU A 192 19.25 -22.26 3.49
N ILE A 193 17.98 -22.26 3.07
CA ILE A 193 17.49 -23.18 2.03
C ILE A 193 18.31 -23.01 0.76
N ALA A 194 18.45 -21.77 0.25
CA ALA A 194 19.16 -21.53 -0.99
C ALA A 194 20.65 -21.94 -0.91
N GLN A 195 21.33 -21.60 0.19
CA GLN A 195 22.73 -22.01 0.43
C GLN A 195 22.87 -23.53 0.48
N THR A 196 21.99 -24.20 1.25
CA THR A 196 22.04 -25.66 1.39
C THR A 196 21.80 -26.36 0.04
N ILE A 197 20.91 -25.82 -0.81
CA ILE A 197 20.69 -26.38 -2.15
C ILE A 197 21.96 -26.22 -2.99
N VAL A 198 22.53 -25.02 -3.07
CA VAL A 198 23.74 -24.76 -3.87
C VAL A 198 24.91 -25.65 -3.43
N ASP A 199 25.05 -25.82 -2.12
CA ASP A 199 26.21 -26.53 -1.54
C ASP A 199 26.11 -28.07 -1.61
N GLN A 200 24.87 -28.62 -1.56
CA GLN A 200 24.70 -30.05 -1.27
C GLN A 200 23.79 -30.81 -2.22
N TYR A 201 22.88 -30.14 -2.94
CA TYR A 201 21.83 -30.82 -3.69
C TYR A 201 21.65 -30.31 -5.11
N ASP A 202 21.19 -31.22 -5.99
CA ASP A 202 20.66 -30.84 -7.28
C ASP A 202 19.25 -30.24 -7.09
N ALA A 203 18.96 -29.14 -7.77
CA ALA A 203 17.65 -28.48 -7.70
C ALA A 203 16.49 -29.41 -8.06
N ASP A 204 16.71 -30.35 -8.98
CA ASP A 204 15.70 -31.34 -9.41
C ASP A 204 15.43 -32.43 -8.36
N ASP A 205 16.22 -32.56 -7.29
CA ASP A 205 15.98 -33.48 -6.19
C ASP A 205 15.25 -32.86 -5.01
N VAL A 206 14.93 -31.55 -5.06
CA VAL A 206 14.44 -30.78 -3.92
C VAL A 206 12.95 -30.46 -4.06
N PHE A 207 12.24 -30.61 -2.93
CA PHE A 207 10.90 -30.05 -2.70
C PHE A 207 10.92 -29.10 -1.51
N ILE A 208 10.28 -27.95 -1.64
CA ILE A 208 10.11 -26.98 -0.55
C ILE A 208 8.62 -26.84 -0.23
N CYS A 209 8.25 -27.23 0.98
CA CYS A 209 6.90 -27.00 1.50
C CYS A 209 6.80 -25.57 2.06
N CYS A 210 6.07 -24.70 1.37
CA CYS A 210 5.83 -23.33 1.79
C CYS A 210 4.34 -23.00 1.68
N GLN A 211 3.67 -22.87 2.84
CA GLN A 211 2.21 -22.69 2.88
C GLN A 211 1.79 -21.22 2.76
N GLN A 212 2.58 -20.29 3.31
CA GLN A 212 2.21 -18.87 3.40
C GLN A 212 2.58 -18.10 2.13
N PRO A 213 1.62 -17.41 1.46
CA PRO A 213 1.89 -16.66 0.22
C PRO A 213 2.98 -15.60 0.38
N SER A 214 3.02 -14.89 1.51
CA SER A 214 4.05 -13.86 1.78
C SER A 214 5.47 -14.44 1.84
N GLN A 215 5.61 -15.65 2.32
CA GLN A 215 6.91 -16.32 2.40
C GLN A 215 7.33 -16.93 1.06
N ARG A 216 6.35 -17.33 0.21
CA ARG A 216 6.65 -17.76 -1.17
C ARG A 216 7.40 -16.70 -1.95
N GLN A 217 7.03 -15.43 -1.79
CA GLN A 217 7.73 -14.31 -2.45
C GLN A 217 9.17 -14.15 -1.95
N VAL A 218 9.38 -14.22 -0.63
CA VAL A 218 10.72 -14.14 -0.03
C VAL A 218 11.60 -15.29 -0.50
N LEU A 219 11.04 -16.50 -0.53
CA LEU A 219 11.72 -17.70 -1.01
C LEU A 219 12.08 -17.59 -2.49
N ALA A 220 11.12 -17.19 -3.34
CA ALA A 220 11.35 -17.00 -4.77
C ALA A 220 12.48 -16.00 -5.03
N GLN A 221 12.42 -14.83 -4.38
CA GLN A 221 13.47 -13.81 -4.49
C GLN A 221 14.86 -14.35 -4.08
N MET A 222 14.90 -15.20 -3.05
CA MET A 222 16.17 -15.78 -2.60
C MET A 222 16.70 -16.83 -3.59
N LEU A 223 15.83 -17.70 -4.11
CA LEU A 223 16.23 -18.67 -5.14
C LEU A 223 16.72 -17.98 -6.42
N GLU A 224 16.06 -16.91 -6.86
CA GLU A 224 16.52 -16.07 -7.97
C GLU A 224 17.88 -15.44 -7.70
N THR A 225 18.11 -14.92 -6.48
CA THR A 225 19.41 -14.34 -6.09
C THR A 225 20.55 -15.37 -6.20
N TYR A 226 20.28 -16.61 -5.83
CA TYR A 226 21.23 -17.72 -5.95
C TYR A 226 21.19 -18.44 -7.31
N GLN A 227 20.40 -17.94 -8.27
CA GLN A 227 20.23 -18.50 -9.62
C GLN A 227 19.76 -19.98 -9.62
N ILE A 228 18.94 -20.35 -8.65
CA ILE A 228 18.39 -21.70 -8.51
C ILE A 228 17.06 -21.72 -9.29
N PRO A 229 16.91 -22.59 -10.31
CA PRO A 229 15.63 -22.74 -11.00
C PRO A 229 14.58 -23.37 -10.08
N TYR A 230 13.35 -22.89 -10.16
CA TYR A 230 12.25 -23.39 -9.33
C TYR A 230 10.91 -23.36 -10.08
N THR A 231 9.96 -24.14 -9.58
CA THR A 231 8.58 -24.18 -10.09
C THR A 231 7.59 -24.25 -8.92
N PHE A 232 6.62 -23.36 -8.90
CA PHE A 232 5.45 -23.50 -8.02
C PHE A 232 4.52 -24.58 -8.61
N LEU A 233 4.18 -25.61 -7.83
CA LEU A 233 3.24 -26.66 -8.26
C LEU A 233 1.83 -26.11 -8.49
N THR A 234 1.42 -25.15 -7.67
CA THR A 234 0.15 -24.44 -7.79
C THR A 234 0.37 -22.96 -7.63
N GLU A 235 -0.10 -22.17 -8.56
CA GLU A 235 -0.15 -20.72 -8.48
C GLU A 235 -1.61 -20.30 -8.24
N ASP A 236 -1.84 -19.65 -7.11
CA ASP A 236 -3.11 -19.01 -6.78
C ASP A 236 -3.04 -17.56 -7.28
N ALA A 237 -3.12 -17.34 -8.57
CA ALA A 237 -3.18 -16.00 -9.14
C ALA A 237 -4.64 -15.58 -9.27
N PRO A 238 -5.06 -14.44 -8.66
CA PRO A 238 -6.36 -13.88 -8.97
C PRO A 238 -6.38 -13.50 -10.46
N SER A 239 -7.31 -14.06 -11.22
CA SER A 239 -7.48 -13.69 -12.63
C SER A 239 -7.84 -12.21 -12.71
N LEU A 240 -7.09 -11.42 -13.48
CA LEU A 240 -7.39 -10.00 -13.71
C LEU A 240 -8.83 -9.84 -14.24
N LEU A 241 -9.24 -10.70 -15.17
CA LEU A 241 -10.60 -10.73 -15.70
C LEU A 241 -11.66 -10.95 -14.61
N GLN A 242 -11.39 -11.87 -13.69
CA GLN A 242 -12.30 -12.14 -12.56
C GLN A 242 -12.41 -10.93 -11.64
N TYR A 243 -11.29 -10.30 -11.32
CA TYR A 243 -11.27 -9.07 -10.51
C TYR A 243 -12.03 -7.94 -11.19
N GLN A 244 -11.81 -7.71 -12.49
CA GLN A 244 -12.51 -6.72 -13.28
C GLN A 244 -14.03 -6.97 -13.28
N LEU A 245 -14.45 -8.23 -13.48
CA LEU A 245 -15.86 -8.60 -13.44
C LEU A 245 -16.48 -8.35 -12.06
N ILE A 246 -15.80 -8.72 -10.98
CA ILE A 246 -16.27 -8.44 -9.61
C ILE A 246 -16.49 -6.95 -9.39
N CYS A 247 -15.55 -6.10 -9.86
CA CYS A 247 -15.70 -4.65 -9.75
C CYS A 247 -16.91 -4.13 -10.54
N CYS A 248 -17.14 -4.65 -11.76
CA CYS A 248 -18.30 -4.30 -12.57
C CYS A 248 -19.62 -4.73 -11.92
N ILE A 249 -19.70 -5.97 -11.42
CA ILE A 249 -20.91 -6.48 -10.75
C ILE A 249 -21.18 -5.68 -9.46
N LYS A 250 -20.14 -5.32 -8.70
CA LYS A 250 -20.28 -4.45 -7.52
C LYS A 250 -20.82 -3.08 -7.90
N TRP A 251 -20.34 -2.47 -8.99
CA TRP A 251 -20.90 -1.21 -9.50
C TRP A 251 -22.38 -1.36 -9.85
N ILE A 252 -22.75 -2.39 -10.62
CA ILE A 252 -24.16 -2.67 -10.96
C ILE A 252 -25.03 -2.86 -9.71
N ALA A 253 -24.51 -3.53 -8.69
CA ALA A 253 -25.24 -3.78 -7.44
C ALA A 253 -25.36 -2.55 -6.55
N LEU A 254 -24.32 -1.75 -6.38
CA LEU A 254 -24.22 -0.70 -5.37
C LEU A 254 -24.64 0.67 -5.90
N GLN A 255 -24.31 0.97 -7.15
CA GLN A 255 -24.62 2.26 -7.81
C GLN A 255 -24.11 3.48 -7.01
N ASP A 256 -22.99 3.34 -6.30
CA ASP A 256 -22.34 4.42 -5.56
C ASP A 256 -21.01 4.82 -6.21
N ILE A 257 -20.54 6.03 -5.91
CA ILE A 257 -19.35 6.60 -6.56
C ILE A 257 -18.08 5.80 -6.26
N GLU A 258 -17.94 5.19 -5.10
CA GLU A 258 -16.73 4.41 -4.75
C GLU A 258 -16.67 3.08 -5.51
N SER A 259 -17.80 2.40 -5.68
CA SER A 259 -17.86 1.21 -6.52
C SER A 259 -17.62 1.54 -8.00
N PHE A 260 -18.08 2.70 -8.49
CA PHE A 260 -17.79 3.19 -9.83
C PHE A 260 -16.28 3.46 -10.01
N ILE A 261 -15.66 4.20 -9.08
CA ILE A 261 -14.21 4.49 -9.12
C ILE A 261 -13.40 3.19 -9.06
N THR A 262 -13.83 2.22 -8.24
CA THR A 262 -13.16 0.91 -8.14
C THR A 262 -13.25 0.15 -9.47
N MET A 263 -14.39 0.18 -10.13
CA MET A 263 -14.59 -0.40 -11.46
C MET A 263 -13.69 0.28 -12.51
N ILE A 264 -13.67 1.62 -12.55
CA ILE A 264 -12.79 2.36 -13.47
C ILE A 264 -11.33 2.00 -13.23
N ASN A 265 -10.89 1.92 -11.98
CA ASN A 265 -9.51 1.55 -11.66
C ASN A 265 -9.14 0.15 -12.18
N ALA A 266 -10.09 -0.77 -12.18
CA ALA A 266 -9.90 -2.12 -12.69
C ALA A 266 -9.88 -2.19 -14.22
N LEU A 267 -10.71 -1.38 -14.90
CA LEU A 267 -10.85 -1.39 -16.36
C LEU A 267 -9.89 -0.40 -17.05
N HIS A 268 -9.66 0.75 -16.48
CA HIS A 268 -8.89 1.88 -17.02
C HIS A 268 -7.87 2.38 -15.98
N PRO A 269 -6.82 1.61 -15.69
CA PRO A 269 -5.81 1.96 -14.68
C PRO A 269 -5.04 3.26 -15.01
N ASP A 270 -4.98 3.66 -16.28
CA ASP A 270 -4.42 4.91 -16.78
C ASP A 270 -5.15 6.17 -16.24
N THR A 271 -6.41 6.03 -15.84
CA THR A 271 -7.22 7.13 -15.26
C THR A 271 -6.91 7.41 -13.80
N LYS A 272 -6.08 6.60 -13.15
CA LYS A 272 -5.78 6.64 -11.71
C LYS A 272 -5.27 8.01 -11.24
N GLU A 273 -4.51 8.70 -12.06
CA GLU A 273 -3.89 9.98 -11.72
C GLU A 273 -4.72 11.20 -12.17
N SER A 274 -5.69 11.02 -13.03
CA SER A 274 -6.46 12.11 -13.64
C SER A 274 -7.94 12.09 -13.27
N ILE A 275 -8.67 11.06 -13.64
CA ILE A 275 -10.12 10.98 -13.52
C ILE A 275 -10.56 10.62 -12.09
N GLN A 276 -9.95 9.59 -11.51
CA GLN A 276 -10.38 9.05 -10.21
C GLN A 276 -10.21 10.04 -9.05
N PRO A 277 -9.08 10.77 -8.90
CA PRO A 277 -8.94 11.78 -7.86
C PRO A 277 -9.97 12.90 -8.00
N THR A 278 -10.25 13.32 -9.24
CA THR A 278 -11.22 14.36 -9.52
C THR A 278 -12.64 13.93 -9.14
N LEU A 279 -13.04 12.70 -9.45
CA LEU A 279 -14.35 12.15 -9.04
C LEU A 279 -14.47 11.98 -7.52
N ARG A 280 -13.41 11.62 -6.82
CA ARG A 280 -13.42 11.55 -5.34
C ARG A 280 -13.55 12.92 -4.70
N GLN A 281 -12.87 13.91 -5.28
CA GLN A 281 -12.91 15.28 -4.79
C GLN A 281 -14.24 15.96 -5.10
N PHE A 282 -14.82 15.69 -6.26
CA PHE A 282 -16.05 16.28 -6.76
C PHE A 282 -17.05 15.22 -7.22
N PRO A 283 -17.68 14.46 -6.27
CA PRO A 283 -18.61 13.38 -6.61
C PRO A 283 -19.81 13.86 -7.46
N ASP A 284 -20.21 15.11 -7.29
CA ASP A 284 -21.33 15.71 -8.02
C ASP A 284 -21.11 15.78 -9.53
N LEU A 285 -19.88 15.76 -10.01
CA LEU A 285 -19.57 15.68 -11.44
C LEU A 285 -20.17 14.44 -12.09
N PHE A 286 -20.20 13.34 -11.34
CA PHE A 286 -20.78 12.08 -11.82
C PHE A 286 -22.28 12.18 -12.07
N THR A 287 -23.02 12.88 -11.20
CA THR A 287 -24.48 12.98 -11.29
C THR A 287 -24.96 14.17 -12.10
N THR A 288 -24.33 15.31 -11.96
CA THR A 288 -24.79 16.56 -12.59
C THR A 288 -24.23 16.77 -13.99
N ARG A 289 -23.10 16.13 -14.32
CA ARG A 289 -22.36 16.35 -15.59
C ARG A 289 -22.04 17.84 -15.83
N LYS A 290 -21.92 18.62 -14.78
CA LYS A 290 -21.63 20.07 -14.90
C LYS A 290 -20.42 20.42 -14.05
N SER A 291 -19.52 21.22 -14.60
CA SER A 291 -18.49 21.86 -13.84
C SER A 291 -19.15 22.92 -12.94
N HIS A 292 -19.18 22.68 -11.65
CA HIS A 292 -19.56 23.65 -10.63
C HIS A 292 -18.31 24.17 -9.92
N LEU A 293 -17.22 24.43 -10.67
CA LEU A 293 -16.18 25.29 -10.12
C LEU A 293 -16.77 26.71 -10.10
N PRO A 294 -17.29 27.17 -8.96
CA PRO A 294 -17.82 28.51 -8.88
C PRO A 294 -16.66 29.49 -8.99
N ASP A 295 -16.96 30.70 -9.36
CA ASP A 295 -16.05 31.87 -9.37
C ASP A 295 -15.28 32.02 -8.03
N LEU A 296 -15.78 31.43 -6.95
CA LEU A 296 -15.16 31.30 -5.63
C LEU A 296 -13.74 30.70 -5.59
N TYR A 297 -13.33 29.96 -6.63
CA TYR A 297 -11.99 29.35 -6.67
C TYR A 297 -10.97 30.19 -7.43
N GLN A 298 -11.38 31.18 -8.22
CA GLN A 298 -10.48 31.97 -9.05
C GLN A 298 -9.52 32.85 -8.23
N ASP A 299 -9.97 33.33 -7.08
CA ASP A 299 -9.22 34.25 -6.21
C ASP A 299 -8.86 33.64 -4.86
N ASN A 300 -8.77 32.32 -4.76
CA ASN A 300 -8.46 31.64 -3.52
C ASN A 300 -6.96 31.38 -3.38
N VAL A 301 -6.42 31.71 -2.20
CA VAL A 301 -5.00 31.58 -1.87
C VAL A 301 -4.44 30.17 -1.96
N PHE A 302 -5.29 29.15 -1.84
CA PHE A 302 -4.88 27.74 -1.98
C PHE A 302 -4.71 27.28 -3.42
N MET A 303 -5.16 28.11 -4.36
CA MET A 303 -5.02 27.92 -5.78
C MET A 303 -4.33 29.14 -6.38
N ASP A 304 -3.05 29.00 -6.65
CA ASP A 304 -2.45 29.89 -7.61
C ASP A 304 -3.17 29.71 -8.98
N ARG A 305 -3.03 30.69 -9.84
CA ARG A 305 -3.65 30.67 -11.18
C ARG A 305 -3.34 29.40 -11.96
N TYR A 306 -2.15 28.87 -11.81
CA TYR A 306 -1.72 27.63 -12.48
C TYR A 306 -2.46 26.41 -11.92
N SER A 307 -2.59 26.32 -10.60
CA SER A 307 -3.34 25.22 -9.92
C SER A 307 -4.82 25.27 -10.27
N PHE A 308 -5.41 26.45 -10.39
CA PHE A 308 -6.79 26.63 -10.84
C PHE A 308 -7.00 26.17 -12.29
N GLU A 309 -6.17 26.63 -13.22
CA GLU A 309 -6.21 26.24 -14.63
C GLU A 309 -6.00 24.71 -14.77
N HIS A 310 -5.10 24.14 -13.97
CA HIS A 310 -4.86 22.70 -13.95
C HIS A 310 -6.09 21.91 -13.45
N LEU A 311 -6.72 22.37 -12.36
CA LEU A 311 -7.93 21.76 -11.82
C LEU A 311 -9.10 21.86 -12.79
N GLN A 312 -9.29 23.03 -13.41
CA GLN A 312 -10.31 23.22 -14.44
C GLN A 312 -10.12 22.24 -15.59
N LYS A 313 -8.88 22.08 -16.08
CA LYS A 313 -8.54 21.12 -17.12
C LYS A 313 -8.80 19.67 -16.67
N GLN A 314 -8.49 19.32 -15.42
CA GLN A 314 -8.80 17.99 -14.88
C GLN A 314 -10.30 17.71 -14.84
N ILE A 315 -11.10 18.70 -14.46
CA ILE A 315 -12.57 18.57 -14.45
C ILE A 315 -13.11 18.44 -15.88
N GLU A 316 -12.67 19.27 -16.81
CA GLU A 316 -13.04 19.17 -18.23
C GLU A 316 -12.67 17.80 -18.82
N THR A 317 -11.45 17.33 -18.54
CA THR A 317 -11.00 15.99 -18.97
C THR A 317 -11.87 14.89 -18.36
N THR A 318 -12.25 15.03 -17.08
CA THR A 318 -13.12 14.05 -16.41
C THR A 318 -14.52 14.04 -17.01
N LEU A 319 -15.10 15.20 -17.29
CA LEU A 319 -16.43 15.29 -17.92
C LEU A 319 -16.41 14.70 -19.33
N THR A 320 -15.43 15.05 -20.16
CA THR A 320 -15.25 14.47 -21.49
C THR A 320 -15.12 12.95 -21.44
N TRP A 321 -14.30 12.44 -20.52
CA TRP A 321 -14.12 11.00 -20.33
C TRP A 321 -15.43 10.31 -19.92
N LEU A 322 -16.21 10.92 -19.02
CA LEU A 322 -17.53 10.38 -18.60
C LEU A 322 -18.52 10.36 -19.75
N GLU A 323 -18.49 11.38 -20.64
CA GLU A 323 -19.33 11.42 -21.85
C GLU A 323 -18.94 10.33 -22.86
N GLU A 324 -17.65 10.16 -23.09
CA GLU A 324 -17.12 9.10 -23.99
C GLU A 324 -17.43 7.70 -23.49
N HIS A 325 -17.55 7.52 -22.16
CA HIS A 325 -17.79 6.24 -21.50
C HIS A 325 -19.15 6.17 -20.81
N GLU A 326 -20.14 6.89 -21.35
CA GLU A 326 -21.49 7.00 -20.77
C GLU A 326 -22.14 5.62 -20.53
N ALA A 327 -21.89 4.63 -21.40
CA ALA A 327 -22.40 3.27 -21.23
C ALA A 327 -21.96 2.65 -19.89
N LEU A 328 -20.72 2.89 -19.43
CA LEU A 328 -20.23 2.34 -18.17
C LEU A 328 -20.97 2.91 -16.95
N CYS A 329 -21.46 4.14 -17.08
CA CYS A 329 -22.17 4.83 -16.00
C CYS A 329 -23.58 4.26 -15.74
N HIS A 330 -24.16 3.58 -16.73
CA HIS A 330 -25.55 3.13 -16.71
C HIS A 330 -25.73 1.61 -16.78
N TRP A 331 -24.66 0.83 -16.60
CA TRP A 331 -24.75 -0.63 -16.59
C TRP A 331 -25.74 -1.13 -15.54
N THR A 332 -26.55 -2.07 -15.96
CA THR A 332 -27.56 -2.75 -15.15
C THR A 332 -27.36 -4.27 -15.17
N LEU A 333 -28.17 -5.01 -14.43
CA LEU A 333 -28.14 -6.47 -14.44
C LEU A 333 -28.33 -7.08 -15.84
N GLN A 334 -29.08 -6.39 -16.73
CA GLN A 334 -29.33 -6.87 -18.09
C GLN A 334 -28.09 -6.80 -18.98
N ASP A 335 -27.15 -5.95 -18.64
CA ASP A 335 -25.94 -5.70 -19.44
C ASP A 335 -24.75 -6.61 -19.06
N ILE A 336 -24.94 -7.61 -18.18
CA ILE A 336 -23.83 -8.46 -17.69
C ILE A 336 -23.06 -9.17 -18.82
N GLU A 337 -23.75 -9.60 -19.90
CA GLU A 337 -23.09 -10.21 -21.04
C GLU A 337 -22.25 -9.19 -21.82
N ASP A 338 -22.77 -7.96 -21.98
CA ASP A 338 -22.05 -6.86 -22.63
C ASP A 338 -20.85 -6.42 -21.79
N VAL A 339 -21.01 -6.39 -20.47
CA VAL A 339 -19.90 -6.14 -19.51
C VAL A 339 -18.79 -7.15 -19.72
N LEU A 340 -19.09 -8.44 -19.84
CA LEU A 340 -18.07 -9.47 -20.03
C LEU A 340 -17.36 -9.32 -21.38
N GLN A 341 -18.08 -8.98 -22.44
CA GLN A 341 -17.49 -8.71 -23.77
C GLN A 341 -16.60 -7.45 -23.72
N TYR A 342 -17.04 -6.41 -23.01
CA TYR A 342 -16.24 -5.21 -22.82
C TYR A 342 -14.93 -5.50 -22.11
N ILE A 343 -14.97 -6.27 -21.00
CA ILE A 343 -13.77 -6.69 -20.26
C ILE A 343 -12.82 -7.49 -21.20
N GLN A 344 -13.36 -8.40 -22.00
CA GLN A 344 -12.56 -9.18 -22.96
C GLN A 344 -11.86 -8.29 -23.99
N ALA A 345 -12.56 -7.27 -24.51
CA ALA A 345 -12.01 -6.34 -25.49
C ALA A 345 -10.87 -5.46 -24.94
N GLN A 346 -10.87 -5.18 -23.63
CA GLN A 346 -9.83 -4.39 -22.98
C GLN A 346 -8.55 -5.19 -22.68
N ASN A 347 -8.63 -6.53 -22.70
CA ASN A 347 -7.51 -7.39 -22.30
C ASN A 347 -6.83 -8.02 -23.53
N THR A 348 -5.53 -8.25 -23.42
CA THR A 348 -4.75 -8.94 -24.47
C THR A 348 -5.24 -10.38 -24.64
N CYS A 349 -5.38 -10.80 -25.89
CA CYS A 349 -5.83 -12.15 -26.24
C CYS A 349 -4.70 -13.16 -26.02
N THR A 350 -4.52 -13.61 -24.78
CA THR A 350 -3.62 -14.71 -24.42
C THR A 350 -4.44 -16.00 -24.22
N LEU A 351 -3.78 -17.16 -24.32
CA LEU A 351 -4.43 -18.46 -24.08
C LEU A 351 -4.99 -18.56 -22.64
N GLU A 352 -4.29 -17.97 -21.70
CA GLU A 352 -4.68 -17.90 -20.29
C GLU A 352 -5.94 -17.05 -20.11
N ASN A 353 -5.96 -15.83 -20.67
CA ASN A 353 -7.13 -14.95 -20.62
C ASN A 353 -8.34 -15.59 -21.29
N LEU A 354 -8.16 -16.32 -22.40
CA LEU A 354 -9.28 -17.03 -23.05
C LEU A 354 -9.83 -18.16 -22.16
N ARG A 355 -8.98 -18.92 -21.50
CA ARG A 355 -9.42 -19.96 -20.55
C ARG A 355 -10.19 -19.36 -19.38
N ALA A 356 -9.64 -18.30 -18.76
CA ALA A 356 -10.31 -17.57 -17.66
C ALA A 356 -11.67 -17.00 -18.12
N PHE A 357 -11.72 -16.43 -19.32
CA PHE A 357 -12.96 -15.91 -19.90
C PHE A 357 -14.02 -17.01 -20.06
N HIS A 358 -13.69 -18.15 -20.64
CA HIS A 358 -14.63 -19.25 -20.81
C HIS A 358 -15.13 -19.82 -19.48
N GLN A 359 -14.24 -19.93 -18.48
CA GLN A 359 -14.65 -20.36 -17.13
C GLN A 359 -15.62 -19.38 -16.48
N ILE A 360 -15.35 -18.08 -16.57
CA ILE A 360 -16.24 -17.04 -16.05
C ILE A 360 -17.58 -17.04 -16.80
N GLN A 361 -17.54 -17.15 -18.12
CA GLN A 361 -18.75 -17.21 -18.96
C GLN A 361 -19.63 -18.41 -18.59
N ASP A 362 -19.02 -19.56 -18.33
CA ASP A 362 -19.74 -20.77 -17.91
C ASP A 362 -20.41 -20.58 -16.53
N VAL A 363 -19.71 -19.98 -15.58
CA VAL A 363 -20.28 -19.63 -14.27
C VAL A 363 -21.45 -18.66 -14.43
N LEU A 364 -21.28 -17.59 -15.21
CA LEU A 364 -22.35 -16.62 -15.43
C LEU A 364 -23.59 -17.25 -16.08
N ARG A 365 -23.42 -18.06 -17.13
CA ARG A 365 -24.55 -18.75 -17.77
C ARG A 365 -25.36 -19.61 -16.80
N LYS A 366 -24.70 -20.26 -15.85
CA LYS A 366 -25.34 -21.10 -14.84
C LYS A 366 -26.09 -20.31 -13.79
N CYS A 367 -25.58 -19.16 -13.36
CA CYS A 367 -26.17 -18.36 -12.29
C CYS A 367 -27.13 -17.27 -12.79
N LEU A 368 -27.06 -16.80 -14.06
CA LEU A 368 -27.92 -15.74 -14.62
C LEU A 368 -29.41 -15.95 -14.34
N PRO A 369 -30.00 -17.15 -14.46
CA PRO A 369 -31.44 -17.36 -14.17
C PRO A 369 -31.80 -17.08 -12.70
N SER A 370 -30.82 -17.15 -11.80
CA SER A 370 -30.99 -16.97 -10.36
C SER A 370 -30.73 -15.53 -9.89
N LEU A 371 -30.08 -14.71 -10.71
CA LEU A 371 -29.76 -13.31 -10.40
C LEU A 371 -30.96 -12.42 -10.64
N LYS A 372 -31.60 -11.95 -9.57
CA LYS A 372 -32.80 -11.09 -9.66
C LYS A 372 -32.71 -9.84 -8.79
N THR A 373 -31.91 -9.88 -7.76
CA THR A 373 -31.80 -8.83 -6.76
C THR A 373 -30.36 -8.36 -6.60
N ARG A 374 -30.20 -7.20 -5.95
CA ARG A 374 -28.88 -6.67 -5.55
C ARG A 374 -28.10 -7.68 -4.68
N GLU A 375 -28.80 -8.33 -3.77
CA GLU A 375 -28.18 -9.32 -2.89
C GLU A 375 -27.65 -10.54 -3.66
N ASP A 376 -28.35 -10.98 -4.71
CA ASP A 376 -27.89 -12.08 -5.55
C ASP A 376 -26.57 -11.71 -6.29
N LEU A 377 -26.42 -10.46 -6.73
CA LEU A 377 -25.21 -9.95 -7.35
C LEU A 377 -24.05 -9.88 -6.36
N LEU A 378 -24.28 -9.39 -5.16
CA LEU A 378 -23.27 -9.35 -4.11
C LEU A 378 -22.86 -10.77 -3.69
N PHE A 379 -23.80 -11.70 -3.58
CA PHE A 379 -23.52 -13.12 -3.34
C PHE A 379 -22.63 -13.73 -4.44
N LEU A 380 -22.89 -13.41 -5.72
CA LEU A 380 -22.06 -13.85 -6.82
C LEU A 380 -20.63 -13.24 -6.71
N CYS A 381 -20.51 -11.97 -6.32
CA CYS A 381 -19.20 -11.35 -6.09
C CYS A 381 -18.39 -12.07 -5.00
N GLU A 382 -19.04 -12.44 -3.90
CA GLU A 382 -18.39 -13.18 -2.81
C GLU A 382 -17.98 -14.59 -3.27
N TYR A 383 -18.82 -15.28 -4.02
CA TYR A 383 -18.46 -16.56 -4.64
C TYR A 383 -17.25 -16.44 -5.57
N LEU A 384 -17.28 -15.49 -6.50
CA LEU A 384 -16.16 -15.27 -7.42
C LEU A 384 -14.88 -14.89 -6.69
N ASN A 385 -14.98 -14.08 -5.65
CA ASN A 385 -13.82 -13.66 -4.85
C ASN A 385 -13.22 -14.84 -4.03
N ALA A 386 -14.07 -15.74 -3.57
CA ALA A 386 -13.65 -16.94 -2.83
C ALA A 386 -13.05 -18.03 -3.74
N LYS A 387 -13.42 -18.01 -5.03
CA LYS A 387 -12.91 -18.97 -6.02
C LYS A 387 -11.55 -18.55 -6.51
N THR A 388 -10.50 -19.10 -5.91
CA THR A 388 -9.14 -18.95 -6.43
C THR A 388 -8.98 -19.80 -7.70
N ASN A 389 -8.56 -19.17 -8.78
CA ASN A 389 -8.12 -19.90 -9.96
C ASN A 389 -6.71 -20.44 -9.69
N SER A 390 -6.63 -21.62 -9.08
CA SER A 390 -5.35 -22.30 -8.96
C SER A 390 -5.02 -22.98 -10.31
N SER A 391 -3.95 -22.55 -10.93
CA SER A 391 -3.38 -23.23 -12.07
C SER A 391 -2.26 -24.16 -11.62
N THR A 392 -2.26 -25.40 -12.13
CA THR A 392 -1.13 -26.30 -11.98
C THR A 392 -0.04 -25.95 -12.96
N ALA A 393 1.22 -26.13 -12.59
CA ALA A 393 2.36 -25.88 -13.47
C ALA A 393 2.24 -26.68 -14.77
N SER A 394 2.46 -26.01 -15.89
CA SER A 394 2.49 -26.63 -17.23
C SER A 394 3.86 -27.17 -17.62
N GLN A 395 4.91 -26.69 -16.94
CA GLN A 395 6.30 -27.12 -17.09
C GLN A 395 6.94 -27.20 -15.73
N ILE A 396 7.90 -28.09 -15.57
CA ILE A 396 8.64 -28.27 -14.32
C ILE A 396 10.12 -28.10 -14.59
N GLN A 397 10.75 -27.25 -13.76
CA GLN A 397 12.18 -27.02 -13.80
C GLN A 397 12.69 -26.78 -12.39
N GLY A 398 13.75 -27.50 -12.00
CA GLY A 398 14.44 -27.31 -10.74
C GLY A 398 13.62 -27.65 -9.49
N VAL A 399 13.76 -26.85 -8.48
CA VAL A 399 13.11 -27.01 -7.17
C VAL A 399 11.59 -26.97 -7.30
N LEU A 400 10.89 -27.92 -6.70
CA LEU A 400 9.43 -27.87 -6.60
C LEU A 400 9.02 -27.15 -5.32
N ILE A 401 8.12 -26.19 -5.43
CA ILE A 401 7.56 -25.47 -4.30
C ILE A 401 6.06 -25.74 -4.23
N GLY A 402 5.61 -26.24 -3.08
CA GLY A 402 4.22 -26.64 -2.93
C GLY A 402 3.68 -26.55 -1.50
N LYS A 403 2.48 -27.10 -1.32
CA LYS A 403 1.76 -27.18 -0.04
C LYS A 403 2.19 -28.44 0.72
N ARG A 404 1.81 -28.53 1.99
CA ARG A 404 2.12 -29.68 2.86
C ARG A 404 1.50 -30.99 2.31
N SER A 405 0.29 -30.93 1.77
CA SER A 405 -0.37 -32.07 1.14
C SER A 405 0.33 -32.59 -0.13
N GLU A 406 1.37 -31.92 -0.61
CA GLU A 406 2.15 -32.29 -1.81
C GLU A 406 3.53 -32.88 -1.43
N ILE A 407 3.80 -33.09 -0.14
CA ILE A 407 5.00 -33.80 0.33
C ILE A 407 4.86 -35.27 -0.02
N THR A 408 5.77 -35.77 -0.84
CA THR A 408 5.78 -37.14 -1.34
C THR A 408 7.21 -37.66 -1.50
N ALA A 409 7.36 -38.93 -1.90
CA ALA A 409 8.66 -39.52 -2.24
C ALA A 409 9.18 -39.15 -3.65
N LEU A 410 8.50 -38.25 -4.38
CA LEU A 410 8.90 -37.82 -5.73
C LEU A 410 10.22 -37.04 -5.75
N ARG A 411 10.55 -36.37 -4.65
CA ARG A 411 11.82 -35.64 -4.46
C ARG A 411 12.57 -36.25 -3.27
N LYS A 412 13.89 -36.30 -3.35
CA LYS A 412 14.75 -36.93 -2.31
C LYS A 412 14.88 -36.09 -1.05
N VAL A 413 14.88 -34.76 -1.24
CA VAL A 413 15.07 -33.76 -0.17
C VAL A 413 13.83 -32.90 -0.01
N CYS A 414 13.34 -32.73 1.19
CA CYS A 414 12.23 -31.89 1.51
C CYS A 414 12.61 -30.84 2.56
N PHE A 415 12.32 -29.56 2.28
CA PHE A 415 12.38 -28.50 3.26
C PHE A 415 10.95 -28.12 3.68
N LEU A 416 10.62 -28.29 4.97
CA LEU A 416 9.38 -27.80 5.57
C LEU A 416 9.66 -26.46 6.24
N THR A 417 9.11 -25.37 5.68
CA THR A 417 9.22 -24.04 6.28
C THR A 417 8.23 -23.88 7.43
N ASP A 418 8.53 -22.95 8.35
CA ASP A 418 7.63 -22.60 9.48
C ASP A 418 7.21 -23.77 10.38
N ALA A 419 8.13 -24.67 10.67
CA ALA A 419 7.90 -25.83 11.52
C ALA A 419 7.80 -25.48 13.02
N HIS A 420 7.08 -24.39 13.35
CA HIS A 420 6.88 -23.90 14.72
C HIS A 420 5.47 -24.22 15.24
N ALA A 421 5.25 -24.12 16.56
CA ALA A 421 4.02 -24.52 17.24
C ALA A 421 2.72 -23.84 16.73
N ARG A 422 2.82 -22.66 16.10
CA ARG A 422 1.65 -21.96 15.55
C ARG A 422 1.20 -22.54 14.20
N SER A 423 2.08 -23.21 13.47
CA SER A 423 1.84 -23.75 12.13
C SER A 423 1.80 -25.28 12.12
N PHE A 424 2.49 -25.92 13.06
CA PHE A 424 2.64 -27.38 13.12
C PHE A 424 2.11 -27.96 14.44
N PRO A 425 1.31 -29.05 14.45
CA PRO A 425 0.94 -29.88 13.31
C PRO A 425 -0.14 -29.29 12.39
N GLY A 426 -0.85 -28.24 12.83
CA GLY A 426 -1.87 -27.59 12.01
C GLY A 426 -2.97 -28.53 11.55
N LEU A 427 -3.46 -29.39 12.45
CA LEU A 427 -4.54 -30.34 12.17
C LEU A 427 -5.85 -29.59 12.00
N SER A 428 -6.65 -29.98 11.02
CA SER A 428 -7.92 -29.33 10.74
C SER A 428 -9.04 -29.83 11.67
N MET A 429 -9.80 -28.90 12.22
CA MET A 429 -11.00 -29.14 12.99
C MET A 429 -12.17 -28.39 12.36
N HIS A 430 -13.36 -28.92 12.48
CA HIS A 430 -14.55 -28.19 12.06
C HIS A 430 -14.79 -26.99 12.97
N SER A 431 -15.00 -25.84 12.37
CA SER A 431 -15.20 -24.57 13.07
C SER A 431 -16.43 -23.86 12.52
N GLY A 432 -16.84 -22.76 13.15
CA GLY A 432 -17.98 -21.97 12.71
C GLY A 432 -19.31 -22.48 13.26
N ILE A 433 -20.32 -22.54 12.41
CA ILE A 433 -21.71 -22.87 12.83
C ILE A 433 -21.85 -24.36 13.14
N TYR A 434 -21.19 -25.19 12.35
CA TYR A 434 -21.18 -26.66 12.44
C TYR A 434 -19.84 -27.14 13.04
N ASP A 435 -19.52 -26.63 14.22
CA ASP A 435 -18.29 -26.91 14.95
C ASP A 435 -18.24 -28.32 15.53
N GLU A 436 -17.12 -28.68 16.15
CA GLU A 436 -16.92 -29.99 16.78
C GLU A 436 -17.95 -30.31 17.85
N THR A 437 -18.49 -29.31 18.53
CA THR A 437 -19.54 -29.50 19.53
C THR A 437 -20.84 -29.98 18.86
N TYR A 438 -21.17 -29.37 17.71
CA TYR A 438 -22.34 -29.78 16.92
C TYR A 438 -22.16 -31.18 16.32
N LEU A 439 -20.94 -31.55 15.90
CA LEU A 439 -20.66 -32.89 15.34
C LEU A 439 -20.58 -34.00 16.37
N ALA A 440 -20.36 -33.69 17.63
CA ALA A 440 -20.14 -34.71 18.69
C ALA A 440 -21.31 -35.68 18.86
N ASP A 441 -22.54 -35.20 18.61
CA ASP A 441 -23.77 -35.98 18.75
C ASP A 441 -24.20 -36.68 17.45
N LEU A 442 -23.41 -36.58 16.39
CA LEU A 442 -23.71 -37.15 15.07
C LEU A 442 -23.00 -38.51 14.89
N SER A 443 -23.55 -39.37 14.01
CA SER A 443 -22.95 -40.67 13.65
C SER A 443 -21.75 -40.49 12.68
N VAL A 444 -20.75 -39.69 13.07
CA VAL A 444 -19.50 -39.43 12.33
C VAL A 444 -18.28 -39.83 13.17
N PRO A 445 -17.10 -40.04 12.58
CA PRO A 445 -15.90 -40.33 13.35
C PRO A 445 -15.64 -39.27 14.43
N SER A 446 -15.33 -39.67 15.65
CA SER A 446 -15.04 -38.74 16.74
C SER A 446 -13.85 -37.82 16.41
N LEU A 447 -13.82 -36.61 16.98
CA LEU A 447 -12.70 -35.68 16.84
C LEU A 447 -11.36 -36.37 17.12
N ALA A 448 -11.27 -37.15 18.21
CA ALA A 448 -10.05 -37.86 18.58
C ALA A 448 -9.60 -38.86 17.48
N THR A 449 -10.55 -39.56 16.86
CA THR A 449 -10.26 -40.50 15.76
C THR A 449 -9.77 -39.77 14.51
N ARG A 450 -10.40 -38.67 14.16
CA ARG A 450 -10.04 -37.86 13.02
C ARG A 450 -8.66 -37.20 13.18
N LEU A 451 -8.42 -36.58 14.33
CA LEU A 451 -7.11 -35.96 14.63
C LEU A 451 -5.98 -37.00 14.66
N LYS A 452 -6.24 -38.16 15.23
CA LYS A 452 -5.26 -39.26 15.19
C LYS A 452 -4.92 -39.67 13.75
N LYS A 453 -5.93 -39.87 12.91
CA LYS A 453 -5.73 -40.25 11.51
C LYS A 453 -4.95 -39.16 10.73
N GLN A 454 -5.33 -37.91 10.86
CA GLN A 454 -4.61 -36.80 10.25
C GLN A 454 -3.14 -36.72 10.69
N ARG A 455 -2.90 -36.89 12.00
CA ARG A 455 -1.56 -36.92 12.58
C ARG A 455 -0.72 -38.08 12.03
N ASP A 456 -1.27 -39.28 12.03
CA ASP A 456 -0.57 -40.48 11.53
C ASP A 456 -0.22 -40.31 10.04
N GLN A 457 -1.11 -39.77 9.22
CA GLN A 457 -0.85 -39.44 7.79
C GLN A 457 0.25 -38.39 7.65
N LEU A 458 0.20 -37.28 8.43
CA LEU A 458 1.20 -36.24 8.37
C LEU A 458 2.61 -36.79 8.62
N PHE A 459 2.80 -37.55 9.70
CA PHE A 459 4.11 -38.13 10.03
C PHE A 459 4.56 -39.18 9.00
N THR A 460 3.60 -39.92 8.42
CA THR A 460 3.89 -40.82 7.32
C THR A 460 4.43 -40.03 6.10
N CYS A 461 3.78 -38.94 5.70
CA CYS A 461 4.26 -38.10 4.58
C CYS A 461 5.62 -37.48 4.86
N LEU A 462 5.87 -37.01 6.10
CA LEU A 462 7.17 -36.47 6.50
C LEU A 462 8.30 -37.52 6.48
N SER A 463 7.95 -38.81 6.56
CA SER A 463 8.91 -39.92 6.48
C SER A 463 9.12 -40.45 5.04
N LEU A 464 8.56 -39.80 4.00
CA LEU A 464 8.72 -40.23 2.61
C LEU A 464 10.02 -39.73 1.93
N PRO A 465 10.46 -38.48 2.15
CA PRO A 465 11.73 -37.98 1.61
C PRO A 465 12.92 -38.68 2.25
N LYS A 466 14.02 -38.80 1.50
CA LYS A 466 15.26 -39.40 2.04
C LYS A 466 15.89 -38.47 3.09
N THR A 467 15.81 -37.14 2.87
CA THR A 467 16.31 -36.12 3.80
C THR A 467 15.20 -35.08 4.02
N LEU A 468 14.91 -34.79 5.29
CA LEU A 468 13.90 -33.81 5.68
C LEU A 468 14.52 -32.72 6.53
N TYR A 469 14.45 -31.49 6.05
CA TYR A 469 14.76 -30.29 6.84
C TYR A 469 13.48 -29.67 7.42
N LEU A 470 13.43 -29.60 8.74
CA LEU A 470 12.38 -28.90 9.48
C LEU A 470 12.93 -27.57 9.96
N LEU A 471 12.39 -26.46 9.46
CA LEU A 471 12.96 -25.14 9.67
C LEU A 471 12.01 -24.27 10.51
N VAL A 472 12.56 -23.71 11.60
CA VAL A 472 11.84 -22.84 12.54
C VAL A 472 12.43 -21.43 12.50
N PRO A 473 11.72 -20.44 11.95
CA PRO A 473 12.09 -19.04 12.18
C PRO A 473 11.70 -18.64 13.61
N GLU A 474 12.69 -18.30 14.46
CA GLU A 474 12.47 -18.02 15.89
C GLU A 474 11.55 -16.82 16.13
N ALA A 475 11.53 -15.86 15.19
CA ALA A 475 10.68 -14.70 15.27
C ALA A 475 10.06 -14.35 13.90
N SER A 476 8.85 -13.79 13.94
CA SER A 476 8.22 -13.12 12.82
C SER A 476 8.75 -11.68 12.65
N TYR A 477 8.48 -11.02 11.51
CA TYR A 477 8.96 -9.65 11.25
C TYR A 477 8.39 -8.60 12.22
N ASP A 478 7.27 -8.87 12.87
CA ASP A 478 6.68 -8.02 13.92
C ASP A 478 7.27 -8.28 15.32
N GLY A 479 8.33 -9.08 15.41
CA GLY A 479 9.03 -9.38 16.66
C GLY A 479 8.35 -10.40 17.56
N LYS A 480 7.29 -11.07 17.11
CA LYS A 480 6.66 -12.15 17.88
C LYS A 480 7.49 -13.42 17.81
N GLU A 481 7.77 -13.99 18.95
CA GLU A 481 8.48 -15.27 19.05
C GLU A 481 7.63 -16.43 18.49
N ASN A 482 8.28 -17.34 17.79
CA ASN A 482 7.69 -18.57 17.26
C ASN A 482 8.25 -19.76 18.06
N PRO A 483 7.54 -20.28 19.07
CA PRO A 483 8.01 -21.42 19.86
C PRO A 483 8.10 -22.69 18.99
N GLU A 484 9.04 -23.56 19.33
CA GLU A 484 9.18 -24.86 18.70
C GLU A 484 7.90 -25.72 18.86
N SER A 485 7.61 -26.56 17.87
CA SER A 485 6.49 -27.49 17.95
C SER A 485 6.82 -28.63 18.89
N HIS A 486 5.99 -28.81 19.92
CA HIS A 486 6.14 -29.89 20.88
C HIS A 486 6.05 -31.28 20.22
N GLU A 487 5.16 -31.44 19.25
CA GLU A 487 5.02 -32.68 18.51
C GLU A 487 6.27 -33.07 17.73
N LEU A 488 6.92 -32.08 17.09
CA LEU A 488 8.19 -32.31 16.37
C LEU A 488 9.33 -32.66 17.32
N VAL A 489 9.42 -31.93 18.44
CA VAL A 489 10.43 -32.24 19.47
C VAL A 489 10.23 -33.68 20.03
N GLN A 490 8.99 -34.09 20.26
CA GLN A 490 8.66 -35.43 20.72
C GLN A 490 8.95 -36.48 19.64
N TRP A 491 8.64 -36.20 18.38
CA TRP A 491 8.85 -37.13 17.27
C TRP A 491 10.34 -37.35 16.96
N ILE A 492 11.14 -36.28 16.98
CA ILE A 492 12.57 -36.30 16.65
C ILE A 492 13.41 -36.69 17.89
N GLY A 493 12.94 -36.41 19.10
CA GLY A 493 13.67 -36.63 20.38
C GLY A 493 14.68 -35.51 20.71
N GLN A 494 14.73 -34.42 19.94
CA GLN A 494 15.65 -33.29 20.17
C GLN A 494 15.01 -31.95 19.77
N LYS A 495 15.55 -30.87 20.33
CA LYS A 495 15.16 -29.51 19.97
C LYS A 495 15.83 -29.07 18.67
N ALA A 496 15.27 -27.99 18.06
CA ALA A 496 15.90 -27.38 16.89
C ALA A 496 17.29 -26.79 17.22
N GLN A 497 18.23 -27.05 16.33
CA GLN A 497 19.57 -26.48 16.47
C GLN A 497 19.58 -25.11 15.80
N PHE A 498 19.98 -24.06 16.55
CA PHE A 498 20.10 -22.71 15.99
C PHE A 498 21.31 -22.63 15.03
N VAL A 499 21.05 -22.06 13.84
CA VAL A 499 22.06 -21.78 12.83
C VAL A 499 22.08 -20.27 12.52
N ASP A 500 23.22 -19.64 12.78
CA ASP A 500 23.43 -18.24 12.38
C ASP A 500 23.80 -18.17 10.91
N VAL A 501 22.82 -17.84 10.11
CA VAL A 501 22.97 -17.76 8.64
C VAL A 501 23.62 -16.43 8.28
N LYS A 502 24.86 -16.49 7.81
CA LYS A 502 25.56 -15.31 7.27
C LYS A 502 25.12 -15.06 5.83
N GLU A 503 24.60 -13.88 5.57
CA GLU A 503 24.38 -13.44 4.19
C GLU A 503 25.76 -13.19 3.56
N SER A 504 26.02 -13.72 2.39
CA SER A 504 27.19 -13.35 1.62
C SER A 504 27.08 -11.86 1.28
N SER A 505 28.13 -11.10 1.56
CA SER A 505 28.21 -9.63 1.46
C SER A 505 28.22 -9.14 -0.01
N VAL A 506 27.39 -9.68 -0.87
CA VAL A 506 27.23 -9.22 -2.26
C VAL A 506 26.33 -7.97 -2.37
N TYR A 507 25.87 -7.41 -1.25
CA TYR A 507 25.20 -6.12 -1.27
C TYR A 507 26.24 -4.99 -1.26
N GLU A 508 26.68 -4.59 -2.45
CA GLU A 508 27.12 -3.21 -2.64
C GLU A 508 25.91 -2.32 -2.31
N LYS A 509 26.08 -1.36 -1.39
CA LYS A 509 25.03 -0.36 -1.10
C LYS A 509 24.62 0.22 -2.46
N PRO A 510 23.31 0.20 -2.82
CA PRO A 510 22.90 0.76 -4.10
C PRO A 510 23.34 2.22 -4.15
N GLN A 511 24.16 2.58 -5.14
CA GLN A 511 24.48 3.97 -5.40
C GLN A 511 23.23 4.60 -6.04
N PHE A 512 22.59 5.49 -5.31
CA PHE A 512 21.47 6.27 -5.82
C PHE A 512 21.99 7.34 -6.78
N SER A 513 22.15 7.00 -8.05
CA SER A 513 22.54 7.95 -9.09
C SER A 513 21.75 7.67 -10.37
N LEU A 514 21.35 8.72 -11.07
CA LEU A 514 20.79 8.63 -12.41
C LEU A 514 21.94 8.73 -13.42
N ASN A 515 21.79 8.09 -14.58
CA ASN A 515 22.66 8.44 -15.69
C ASN A 515 22.33 9.86 -16.20
N THR A 516 23.29 10.53 -16.80
CA THR A 516 23.14 11.93 -17.24
C THR A 516 22.03 12.14 -18.27
N SER A 517 21.74 11.16 -19.11
CA SER A 517 20.64 11.20 -20.09
C SER A 517 19.28 11.21 -19.39
N LEU A 518 19.07 10.34 -18.40
CA LEU A 518 17.83 10.30 -17.63
C LEU A 518 17.68 11.53 -16.74
N ALA A 519 18.76 11.98 -16.09
CA ALA A 519 18.76 13.21 -15.31
C ALA A 519 18.38 14.44 -16.17
N SER A 520 18.97 14.54 -17.37
CA SER A 520 18.61 15.60 -18.32
C SER A 520 17.14 15.54 -18.73
N SER A 521 16.61 14.35 -19.05
CA SER A 521 15.20 14.23 -19.44
C SER A 521 14.22 14.58 -18.32
N LEU A 522 14.58 14.30 -17.05
CA LEU A 522 13.72 14.57 -15.90
C LEU A 522 13.80 16.02 -15.40
N PHE A 523 15.01 16.58 -15.37
CA PHE A 523 15.24 17.87 -14.73
C PHE A 523 15.45 19.02 -15.70
N PHE A 524 15.86 18.73 -16.95
CA PHE A 524 16.13 19.70 -18.01
C PHE A 524 15.36 19.36 -19.30
N PRO A 525 14.03 19.22 -19.26
CA PRO A 525 13.27 18.94 -20.47
C PRO A 525 13.51 20.03 -21.53
N GLU A 526 13.64 19.62 -22.78
CA GLU A 526 13.97 20.51 -23.91
C GLU A 526 15.31 21.28 -23.72
N ASP A 527 16.29 20.63 -23.04
CA ASP A 527 17.62 21.21 -22.73
C ASP A 527 17.56 22.55 -21.98
N ARG A 528 16.55 22.78 -21.15
CA ARG A 528 16.39 23.96 -20.32
C ARG A 528 15.96 23.56 -18.89
N PHE A 529 16.37 24.37 -17.93
CA PHE A 529 15.81 24.28 -16.58
C PHE A 529 14.70 25.30 -16.36
N THR A 530 13.56 24.86 -15.89
CA THR A 530 12.46 25.76 -15.48
C THR A 530 11.98 25.36 -14.10
N GLY A 531 12.04 26.26 -13.14
CA GLY A 531 11.66 25.96 -11.78
C GLY A 531 11.59 27.15 -10.83
N SER A 532 10.92 26.93 -9.69
CA SER A 532 10.94 27.90 -8.59
C SER A 532 12.22 27.76 -7.75
N ILE A 533 12.53 28.79 -7.00
CA ILE A 533 13.68 28.80 -6.08
C ILE A 533 13.52 27.72 -5.01
N SER A 534 12.31 27.54 -4.50
CA SER A 534 12.00 26.49 -3.51
C SER A 534 12.25 25.07 -4.03
N ARG A 535 12.18 24.85 -5.38
CA ARG A 535 12.57 23.58 -5.99
C ARG A 535 14.07 23.35 -5.88
N LEU A 536 14.90 24.35 -6.07
CA LEU A 536 16.36 24.29 -5.90
C LEU A 536 16.75 24.08 -4.42
N GLU A 537 16.13 24.83 -3.50
CA GLU A 537 16.32 24.62 -2.06
C GLU A 537 15.89 23.21 -1.63
N SER A 538 14.85 22.63 -2.27
CA SER A 538 14.44 21.24 -2.04
C SER A 538 15.53 20.25 -2.46
N PHE A 539 16.21 20.49 -3.58
CA PHE A 539 17.34 19.67 -4.02
C PHE A 539 18.54 19.81 -3.07
N ALA A 540 18.90 21.04 -2.69
CA ALA A 540 19.94 21.30 -1.71
C ALA A 540 19.66 20.60 -0.36
N ARG A 541 18.39 20.57 0.05
CA ARG A 541 17.94 19.95 1.29
C ARG A 541 18.09 18.43 1.28
N CYS A 542 17.69 17.76 0.22
CA CYS A 542 17.90 16.33 -0.01
C CYS A 542 17.64 15.98 -1.49
N PRO A 543 18.69 15.59 -2.24
CA PRO A 543 18.56 15.23 -3.66
C PRO A 543 17.58 14.07 -3.89
N LEU A 544 17.52 13.07 -3.02
CA LEU A 544 16.56 11.97 -3.14
C LEU A 544 15.11 12.46 -2.96
N GLN A 545 14.84 13.30 -1.95
CA GLN A 545 13.52 13.89 -1.75
C GLN A 545 13.08 14.70 -2.98
N HIS A 546 14.00 15.49 -3.53
CA HIS A 546 13.74 16.25 -4.76
C HIS A 546 13.43 15.33 -5.94
N PHE A 547 14.20 14.25 -6.14
CA PHE A 547 13.95 13.27 -7.19
C PHE A 547 12.58 12.60 -7.06
N LEU A 548 12.22 12.13 -5.86
CA LEU A 548 10.92 11.51 -5.62
C LEU A 548 9.76 12.48 -5.90
N ARG A 549 9.92 13.74 -5.48
CA ARG A 549 8.88 14.77 -5.61
C ARG A 549 8.76 15.38 -6.99
N HIS A 550 9.90 15.74 -7.63
CA HIS A 550 9.98 16.53 -8.87
C HIS A 550 10.48 15.73 -10.08
N GLY A 551 11.10 14.58 -9.88
CA GLY A 551 11.47 13.64 -10.93
C GLY A 551 10.39 12.60 -11.16
N LEU A 552 9.93 11.93 -10.10
CA LEU A 552 8.88 10.90 -10.16
C LEU A 552 7.48 11.44 -9.89
N TYR A 553 7.33 12.71 -9.53
CA TYR A 553 6.05 13.38 -9.23
C TYR A 553 5.22 12.65 -8.15
N LEU A 554 5.88 11.99 -7.20
CA LEU A 554 5.17 11.36 -6.09
C LEU A 554 4.56 12.44 -5.18
N LYS A 555 3.24 12.54 -5.20
CA LYS A 555 2.51 13.53 -4.41
C LYS A 555 2.32 13.04 -2.98
N GLU A 556 2.58 13.93 -2.02
CA GLU A 556 2.15 13.70 -0.64
C GLU A 556 0.63 13.73 -0.56
N LYS A 557 0.03 12.69 0.02
CA LYS A 557 -1.40 12.72 0.33
C LYS A 557 -1.61 13.65 1.52
N ARG A 558 -2.36 14.72 1.32
CA ARG A 558 -2.69 15.69 2.37
C ARG A 558 -4.15 15.51 2.75
N ASP A 559 -4.36 14.89 3.89
CA ASP A 559 -5.71 14.64 4.42
C ASP A 559 -6.16 15.71 5.45
N THR A 560 -5.26 16.62 5.82
CA THR A 560 -5.51 17.66 6.84
C THR A 560 -4.86 18.99 6.48
N MET A 561 -5.43 20.07 7.00
CA MET A 561 -4.85 21.42 6.91
C MET A 561 -3.53 21.47 7.68
N ASP A 562 -2.44 21.80 6.99
CA ASP A 562 -1.12 21.95 7.58
C ASP A 562 -0.76 23.42 7.88
N ILE A 563 0.38 23.63 8.58
CA ILE A 563 0.87 24.97 8.96
C ILE A 563 1.18 25.83 7.72
N ARG A 564 1.54 25.21 6.60
CA ARG A 564 1.82 25.92 5.32
C ARG A 564 0.55 26.54 4.76
N MET A 565 -0.56 25.79 4.80
CA MET A 565 -1.87 26.31 4.37
C MET A 565 -2.32 27.47 5.24
N GLN A 566 -2.08 27.43 6.56
CA GLN A 566 -2.35 28.57 7.44
C GLN A 566 -1.52 29.79 7.06
N GLY A 567 -0.23 29.60 6.74
CA GLY A 567 0.63 30.67 6.25
C GLY A 567 0.07 31.32 4.99
N SER A 568 -0.37 30.52 4.01
CA SER A 568 -0.97 31.02 2.78
C SER A 568 -2.24 31.86 3.01
N ILE A 569 -3.07 31.50 4.01
CA ILE A 569 -4.24 32.32 4.37
C ILE A 569 -3.80 33.72 4.84
N TYR A 570 -2.75 33.79 5.66
CA TYR A 570 -2.27 35.08 6.16
C TYR A 570 -1.76 35.97 5.03
N HIS A 571 -0.97 35.42 4.09
CA HIS A 571 -0.47 36.16 2.93
C HIS A 571 -1.62 36.72 2.09
N HIS A 572 -2.58 35.88 1.72
CA HIS A 572 -3.71 36.32 0.88
C HIS A 572 -4.61 37.35 1.55
N ILE A 573 -4.87 37.20 2.85
CA ILE A 573 -5.68 38.21 3.56
C ILE A 573 -4.92 39.53 3.67
N LEU A 574 -3.61 39.50 3.94
CA LEU A 574 -2.78 40.70 3.94
C LEU A 574 -2.77 41.38 2.56
N GLU A 575 -2.62 40.63 1.48
CA GLU A 575 -2.72 41.12 0.11
C GLU A 575 -4.04 41.83 -0.15
N ILE A 576 -5.19 41.18 0.13
CA ILE A 576 -6.53 41.78 -0.05
C ILE A 576 -6.69 43.07 0.78
N LEU A 577 -6.20 43.06 2.02
CA LEU A 577 -6.29 44.25 2.88
C LEU A 577 -5.44 45.40 2.35
N MET A 578 -4.23 45.13 1.94
CA MET A 578 -3.31 46.12 1.40
C MET A 578 -3.82 46.70 0.06
N ASP A 579 -4.35 45.86 -0.83
CA ASP A 579 -4.96 46.32 -2.10
C ASP A 579 -6.21 47.18 -1.85
N THR A 580 -7.05 46.78 -0.87
CA THR A 580 -8.32 47.45 -0.60
C THR A 580 -8.12 48.77 0.17
N TYR A 581 -7.28 48.76 1.22
CA TYR A 581 -7.13 49.89 2.14
C TYR A 581 -5.81 50.63 1.98
N GLN A 582 -4.90 50.17 1.13
CA GLN A 582 -3.58 50.74 0.88
C GLN A 582 -2.83 51.05 2.21
N LYS A 583 -2.49 52.29 2.48
CA LYS A 583 -1.76 52.71 3.70
C LYS A 583 -2.51 52.44 5.03
N ASP A 584 -3.82 52.32 4.97
CA ASP A 584 -4.66 52.13 6.17
C ASP A 584 -5.06 50.63 6.36
N TYR A 585 -4.38 49.69 5.72
CA TYR A 585 -4.72 48.26 5.77
C TYR A 585 -4.61 47.67 7.19
N THR A 586 -3.74 48.21 8.02
CA THR A 586 -3.59 47.82 9.43
C THR A 586 -4.80 48.18 10.28
N LYS A 587 -5.62 49.14 9.82
CA LYS A 587 -6.81 49.66 10.53
C LYS A 587 -8.11 48.96 10.12
N ALA A 588 -8.06 47.87 9.36
CA ALA A 588 -9.23 47.11 8.97
C ALA A 588 -10.01 46.61 10.19
N ASP A 589 -11.35 46.70 10.12
CA ASP A 589 -12.20 46.30 11.24
C ASP A 589 -12.28 44.77 11.38
N THR A 590 -12.51 44.32 12.62
CA THR A 590 -12.61 42.90 12.97
C THR A 590 -13.66 42.15 12.13
N LYS A 591 -14.73 42.82 11.73
CA LYS A 591 -15.82 42.21 10.97
C LYS A 591 -15.37 41.90 9.53
N THR A 592 -14.65 42.84 8.91
CA THR A 592 -14.08 42.68 7.57
C THR A 592 -13.08 41.52 7.55
N ILE A 593 -12.15 41.49 8.54
CA ILE A 593 -11.16 40.43 8.64
C ILE A 593 -11.83 39.06 8.84
N LYS A 594 -12.84 39.02 9.75
CA LYS A 594 -13.59 37.75 9.96
C LYS A 594 -14.29 37.27 8.71
N ASN A 595 -14.86 38.16 7.90
CA ASN A 595 -15.52 37.79 6.65
C ASN A 595 -14.51 37.23 5.64
N LEU A 596 -13.34 37.85 5.50
CA LEU A 596 -12.27 37.35 4.62
C LEU A 596 -11.82 35.96 5.06
N VAL A 597 -11.51 35.80 6.34
CA VAL A 597 -11.14 34.47 6.91
C VAL A 597 -12.24 33.44 6.67
N GLN A 598 -13.50 33.80 6.86
CA GLN A 598 -14.62 32.90 6.67
C GLN A 598 -14.76 32.44 5.22
N ASN A 599 -14.48 33.31 4.25
CA ASN A 599 -14.47 32.96 2.83
C ASN A 599 -13.38 31.92 2.53
N GLU A 600 -12.16 32.13 3.03
CA GLU A 600 -11.05 31.17 2.86
C GLU A 600 -11.39 29.78 3.44
N PHE A 601 -11.94 29.77 4.68
CA PHE A 601 -12.31 28.51 5.31
C PHE A 601 -13.52 27.83 4.68
N THR A 602 -14.38 28.54 3.97
CA THR A 602 -15.49 27.94 3.20
C THR A 602 -14.92 27.00 2.11
N PHE A 603 -13.86 27.44 1.45
CA PHE A 603 -13.14 26.58 0.50
C PHE A 603 -12.58 25.32 1.18
N ILE A 604 -11.88 25.49 2.32
CA ILE A 604 -11.29 24.37 3.07
C ILE A 604 -12.35 23.36 3.51
N ARG A 605 -13.52 23.84 3.95
CA ARG A 605 -14.65 22.99 4.31
C ARG A 605 -15.11 22.09 3.18
N ASN A 606 -15.08 22.58 1.95
CA ASN A 606 -15.48 21.82 0.76
C ASN A 606 -14.41 20.80 0.34
N VAL A 607 -13.14 21.17 0.44
CA VAL A 607 -12.02 20.29 0.05
C VAL A 607 -11.68 19.25 1.14
N TYR A 608 -11.85 19.64 2.42
CA TYR A 608 -11.56 18.78 3.57
C TYR A 608 -12.79 18.63 4.47
N PRO A 609 -13.80 17.83 4.08
CA PRO A 609 -15.06 17.69 4.86
C PRO A 609 -14.84 17.26 6.32
N GLN A 610 -13.76 16.54 6.59
CA GLN A 610 -13.39 16.09 7.93
C GLN A 610 -13.05 17.26 8.87
N GLN A 611 -12.68 18.42 8.34
CA GLN A 611 -12.39 19.64 9.08
C GLN A 611 -13.65 20.46 9.39
N ALA A 612 -14.79 20.12 8.79
CA ALA A 612 -16.04 20.86 8.98
C ALA A 612 -16.47 21.06 10.45
N PRO A 613 -16.29 20.09 11.37
CA PRO A 613 -16.62 20.29 12.80
C PRO A 613 -15.77 21.37 13.50
N PHE A 614 -14.59 21.67 12.97
CA PHE A 614 -13.67 22.66 13.54
C PHE A 614 -13.73 24.02 12.85
N PHE A 615 -14.59 24.19 11.87
CA PHE A 615 -14.68 25.38 11.02
C PHE A 615 -14.79 26.68 11.82
N GLU A 616 -15.78 26.81 12.69
CA GLU A 616 -16.02 28.02 13.50
C GLU A 616 -14.82 28.35 14.42
N LYS A 617 -14.24 27.34 15.03
CA LYS A 617 -13.05 27.49 15.87
C LYS A 617 -11.86 27.99 15.05
N ASN A 618 -11.61 27.42 13.91
CA ASN A 618 -10.50 27.79 13.02
C ASN A 618 -10.67 29.22 12.51
N VAL A 619 -11.89 29.64 12.16
CA VAL A 619 -12.19 31.02 11.75
C VAL A 619 -11.88 32.01 12.87
N LEU A 620 -12.32 31.72 14.10
CA LEU A 620 -12.07 32.60 15.26
C LEU A 620 -10.58 32.72 15.59
N GLU A 621 -9.87 31.59 15.66
CA GLU A 621 -8.44 31.58 15.97
C GLU A 621 -7.60 32.26 14.89
N THR A 622 -7.94 32.08 13.61
CA THR A 622 -7.24 32.73 12.50
C THR A 622 -7.54 34.24 12.50
N THR A 623 -8.78 34.66 12.75
CA THR A 623 -9.14 36.08 12.87
C THR A 623 -8.34 36.78 13.96
N ASP A 624 -8.27 36.18 15.17
CA ASP A 624 -7.50 36.73 16.29
C ASP A 624 -6.00 36.84 15.97
N LYS A 625 -5.44 35.86 15.25
CA LYS A 625 -4.04 35.89 14.81
C LYS A 625 -3.78 37.01 13.79
N ILE A 626 -4.66 37.18 12.82
CA ILE A 626 -4.51 38.26 11.80
C ILE A 626 -4.59 39.63 12.48
N LEU A 627 -5.51 39.85 13.42
CA LEU A 627 -5.57 41.11 14.19
C LEU A 627 -4.24 41.41 14.87
N LYS A 628 -3.63 40.44 15.52
CA LYS A 628 -2.33 40.61 16.18
C LYS A 628 -1.18 40.86 15.16
N ILE A 629 -1.25 40.26 14.00
CA ILE A 629 -0.30 40.55 12.91
C ILE A 629 -0.44 42.00 12.46
N LEU A 630 -1.68 42.49 12.26
CA LEU A 630 -1.92 43.88 11.88
C LEU A 630 -1.45 44.88 12.93
N GLU A 631 -1.59 44.61 14.24
CA GLU A 631 -1.02 45.42 15.30
C GLU A 631 0.51 45.52 15.17
N GLN A 632 1.20 44.43 14.91
CA GLN A 632 2.66 44.42 14.72
C GLN A 632 3.09 45.19 13.45
N LEU A 633 2.33 45.09 12.39
CA LEU A 633 2.60 45.82 11.17
C LEU A 633 2.29 47.32 11.32
N ASP A 634 1.31 47.71 12.10
CA ASP A 634 0.97 49.11 12.35
C ASP A 634 2.11 49.83 13.11
N ASP A 635 2.72 49.16 14.10
CA ASP A 635 3.89 49.66 14.79
C ASP A 635 5.08 49.90 13.83
N PHE A 636 5.31 48.97 12.89
CA PHE A 636 6.35 49.14 11.89
C PHE A 636 6.03 50.25 10.89
N GLU A 637 4.82 50.31 10.33
CA GLU A 637 4.40 51.31 9.34
C GLU A 637 4.45 52.74 9.89
N HIS A 638 4.32 52.90 11.20
CA HIS A 638 4.33 54.25 11.82
C HIS A 638 5.64 55.02 11.55
N ASP A 639 6.76 54.34 11.59
CA ASP A 639 8.11 54.93 11.45
C ASP A 639 8.76 54.64 10.11
N TRP A 640 8.10 53.89 9.23
CA TRP A 640 8.66 53.45 7.94
C TRP A 640 8.43 54.50 6.82
N HIS A 641 9.48 54.98 6.21
CA HIS A 641 9.43 56.05 5.21
C HIS A 641 9.53 55.60 3.75
N MET A 642 9.76 54.32 3.49
CA MET A 642 9.60 53.76 2.14
C MET A 642 8.11 53.51 1.83
N ARG A 643 7.78 53.45 0.53
CA ARG A 643 6.42 53.14 0.08
C ARG A 643 6.37 51.70 -0.42
N THR A 644 5.37 50.97 -0.05
CA THR A 644 5.05 49.72 -0.68
C THR A 644 4.76 49.95 -2.16
N SER A 645 5.59 49.38 -3.01
CA SER A 645 5.48 49.54 -4.47
C SER A 645 4.78 48.36 -5.13
N HIS A 646 4.96 47.18 -4.60
CA HIS A 646 4.39 45.93 -5.15
C HIS A 646 4.13 44.93 -4.04
N GLN A 647 3.09 44.10 -4.26
CA GLN A 647 2.76 42.95 -3.44
C GLN A 647 2.56 41.78 -4.39
N GLU A 648 2.83 40.54 -3.88
CA GLU A 648 2.76 39.31 -4.69
C GLU A 648 3.36 39.49 -6.08
N TYR A 649 4.50 40.23 -6.14
CA TYR A 649 5.13 40.62 -7.41
C TYR A 649 5.75 39.43 -8.09
N LYS A 650 5.22 39.05 -9.24
CA LYS A 650 5.75 37.97 -10.06
C LYS A 650 7.10 38.34 -10.65
N VAL A 651 8.14 37.60 -10.29
CA VAL A 651 9.47 37.68 -10.87
C VAL A 651 9.75 36.52 -11.78
N GLN A 652 10.44 36.83 -12.88
CA GLN A 652 11.04 35.86 -13.80
C GLN A 652 12.47 36.29 -14.09
N MET A 653 13.38 35.37 -13.86
CA MET A 653 14.80 35.60 -14.15
C MET A 653 15.27 34.56 -15.16
N GLN A 654 15.88 35.05 -16.26
CA GLN A 654 16.49 34.19 -17.25
C GLN A 654 18.00 34.29 -17.14
N LEU A 655 18.67 33.16 -17.07
CA LEU A 655 20.12 33.03 -16.98
C LEU A 655 20.60 32.05 -18.06
N ASP A 656 21.85 32.16 -18.43
CA ASP A 656 22.53 31.16 -19.22
C ASP A 656 23.55 30.41 -18.35
N TRP A 657 23.49 29.09 -18.37
CA TRP A 657 24.44 28.21 -17.70
C TRP A 657 25.07 27.27 -18.72
N GLN A 658 26.28 27.59 -19.16
CA GLN A 658 27.04 26.81 -20.15
C GLN A 658 26.24 26.48 -21.42
N GLY A 659 25.46 27.47 -21.92
CA GLY A 659 24.59 27.30 -23.07
C GLY A 659 23.24 26.65 -22.79
N THR A 660 22.94 26.27 -21.52
CA THR A 660 21.65 25.77 -21.07
C THR A 660 20.83 26.96 -20.52
N PRO A 661 19.64 27.26 -21.07
CA PRO A 661 18.77 28.31 -20.55
C PRO A 661 18.19 27.93 -19.20
N ILE A 662 18.26 28.81 -18.22
CA ILE A 662 17.71 28.63 -16.86
C ILE A 662 16.62 29.69 -16.67
N LEU A 663 15.40 29.27 -16.45
CA LEU A 663 14.27 30.11 -16.12
C LEU A 663 13.84 29.89 -14.67
N LEU A 664 14.12 30.88 -13.82
CA LEU A 664 13.67 30.92 -12.43
C LEU A 664 12.45 31.83 -12.31
N TYR A 665 11.45 31.39 -11.57
CA TYR A 665 10.25 32.16 -11.31
C TYR A 665 9.84 32.09 -9.83
N GLY A 666 9.09 33.08 -9.39
CA GLY A 666 8.55 33.15 -8.03
C GLY A 666 7.71 34.39 -7.82
N TYR A 667 7.26 34.57 -6.60
CA TYR A 667 6.47 35.71 -6.16
C TYR A 667 7.17 36.34 -4.96
N ILE A 668 7.26 37.67 -4.97
CA ILE A 668 7.79 38.45 -3.84
C ILE A 668 6.59 38.98 -3.05
N ASP A 669 6.48 38.63 -1.80
CA ASP A 669 5.34 38.98 -0.97
C ASP A 669 5.15 40.50 -0.85
N ARG A 670 6.26 41.25 -0.61
CA ARG A 670 6.20 42.70 -0.49
C ARG A 670 7.51 43.37 -0.92
N ILE A 671 7.40 44.43 -1.69
CA ILE A 671 8.52 45.31 -2.10
C ILE A 671 8.22 46.72 -1.65
N ASP A 672 9.07 47.28 -0.82
CA ASP A 672 9.02 48.69 -0.43
C ASP A 672 10.15 49.43 -1.10
N ALA A 673 9.82 50.53 -1.76
CA ALA A 673 10.77 51.28 -2.57
C ALA A 673 10.80 52.79 -2.24
N SER A 674 11.97 53.36 -2.40
CA SER A 674 12.24 54.80 -2.48
C SER A 674 12.57 55.19 -3.94
N GLN A 675 13.03 56.41 -4.16
CA GLN A 675 13.42 56.85 -5.50
C GLN A 675 14.61 56.10 -6.09
N SER A 676 15.52 55.54 -5.26
CA SER A 676 16.77 54.93 -5.71
C SER A 676 17.03 53.54 -5.14
N SER A 677 16.29 53.15 -4.11
CA SER A 677 16.56 51.93 -3.39
C SER A 677 15.27 51.17 -3.05
N PHE A 678 15.37 49.86 -2.83
CA PHE A 678 14.25 49.03 -2.43
C PHE A 678 14.65 48.04 -1.32
N VAL A 679 13.64 47.57 -0.58
CA VAL A 679 13.74 46.49 0.40
C VAL A 679 12.72 45.41 0.05
N ILE A 680 13.11 44.15 0.11
CA ILE A 680 12.22 43.03 -0.10
C ILE A 680 11.87 42.43 1.26
N PHE A 681 10.59 42.15 1.44
CA PHE A 681 10.06 41.43 2.59
C PHE A 681 9.36 40.15 2.13
N ASP A 682 9.55 39.09 2.93
CA ASP A 682 8.91 37.81 2.74
C ASP A 682 8.31 37.38 4.09
N TYR A 683 7.00 37.15 4.10
CA TYR A 683 6.26 36.78 5.32
C TYR A 683 6.46 35.32 5.67
N LYS A 684 6.77 35.01 6.94
CA LYS A 684 6.92 33.64 7.42
C LYS A 684 6.05 33.34 8.63
N SER A 685 5.32 32.25 8.60
CA SER A 685 4.48 31.79 9.70
C SER A 685 5.28 31.34 10.95
N SER A 686 6.60 31.24 10.84
CA SER A 686 7.52 30.89 11.92
C SER A 686 8.69 31.89 11.97
N ASP A 687 9.36 31.93 13.13
CA ASP A 687 10.60 32.70 13.24
C ASP A 687 11.68 32.05 12.34
N LYS A 688 12.07 32.72 11.28
CA LYS A 688 13.11 32.29 10.33
C LYS A 688 14.21 33.34 10.31
N ASP A 689 15.45 32.94 10.41
CA ASP A 689 16.63 33.79 10.19
C ASP A 689 17.29 33.44 8.83
N LEU A 690 17.87 34.45 8.18
CA LEU A 690 18.70 34.24 7.00
C LEU A 690 20.12 33.90 7.47
N SER A 691 20.39 32.65 7.70
CA SER A 691 21.73 32.15 8.04
C SER A 691 22.64 32.18 6.80
N LEU A 692 23.84 32.71 6.92
CA LEU A 692 24.85 32.65 5.83
C LEU A 692 25.31 31.20 5.60
N GLN A 693 25.38 30.38 6.64
CA GLN A 693 25.66 28.93 6.49
C GLN A 693 24.58 28.20 5.69
N ASP A 694 23.29 28.50 5.95
CA ASP A 694 22.20 27.92 5.16
C ASP A 694 22.23 28.45 3.73
N PHE A 695 22.61 29.70 3.54
CA PHE A 695 22.79 30.26 2.20
C PHE A 695 23.91 29.54 1.44
N ASP A 696 25.08 29.34 2.06
CA ASP A 696 26.23 28.63 1.47
C ASP A 696 25.87 27.17 1.13
N ALA A 697 25.03 26.55 1.95
CA ALA A 697 24.52 25.22 1.70
C ALA A 697 23.38 25.16 0.65
N GLY A 698 22.94 26.29 0.10
CA GLY A 698 21.85 26.37 -0.88
C GLY A 698 20.45 26.22 -0.29
N LEU A 699 20.29 26.33 1.06
CA LEU A 699 19.03 26.14 1.79
C LEU A 699 18.22 27.43 2.00
N ALA A 700 18.84 28.60 1.74
CA ALA A 700 18.24 29.92 1.94
C ALA A 700 18.50 30.86 0.75
N LEU A 701 18.10 30.43 -0.44
CA LEU A 701 18.34 31.18 -1.70
C LEU A 701 17.23 32.18 -2.03
N GLN A 702 16.02 31.99 -1.47
CA GLN A 702 14.79 32.66 -1.88
C GLN A 702 14.92 34.18 -1.88
N LEU A 703 15.18 34.79 -0.70
CA LEU A 703 15.25 36.27 -0.56
C LEU A 703 16.32 36.87 -1.45
N ILE A 704 17.49 36.27 -1.53
CA ILE A 704 18.61 36.75 -2.31
C ILE A 704 18.31 36.69 -3.81
N THR A 705 17.72 35.57 -4.26
CA THR A 705 17.31 35.44 -5.67
C THR A 705 16.27 36.52 -6.04
N TYR A 706 15.29 36.72 -5.17
CA TYR A 706 14.26 37.75 -5.39
C TYR A 706 14.85 39.16 -5.44
N THR A 707 15.84 39.45 -4.59
CA THR A 707 16.55 40.72 -4.60
C THR A 707 17.30 40.95 -5.93
N ILE A 708 18.03 39.94 -6.40
CA ILE A 708 18.74 40.01 -7.69
C ILE A 708 17.77 40.11 -8.86
N ALA A 709 16.67 39.41 -8.84
CA ALA A 709 15.66 39.41 -9.88
C ALA A 709 14.98 40.80 -9.99
N TYR A 710 14.62 41.41 -8.87
CA TYR A 710 14.00 42.72 -8.86
C TYR A 710 14.99 43.86 -9.20
N GLU A 711 16.24 43.76 -8.73
CA GLU A 711 17.32 44.67 -9.16
C GLU A 711 17.46 44.66 -10.68
N THR A 712 17.52 43.49 -11.28
CA THR A 712 17.69 43.34 -12.76
C THR A 712 16.51 43.94 -13.51
N THR A 713 15.31 43.89 -12.96
CA THR A 713 14.09 44.38 -13.61
C THR A 713 13.88 45.88 -13.37
N SER A 714 14.09 46.37 -12.15
CA SER A 714 13.80 47.75 -11.74
C SER A 714 14.96 48.71 -12.03
N GLY A 715 16.20 48.22 -12.04
CA GLY A 715 17.41 49.02 -12.10
C GLY A 715 17.72 49.79 -10.81
N SER A 716 16.92 49.60 -9.71
CA SER A 716 17.14 50.23 -8.41
C SER A 716 18.15 49.41 -7.59
N LEU A 717 18.81 50.06 -6.63
CA LEU A 717 19.78 49.39 -5.75
C LEU A 717 19.07 48.74 -4.56
N PRO A 718 19.40 47.48 -4.18
CA PRO A 718 18.84 46.87 -3.00
C PRO A 718 19.38 47.53 -1.70
N ALA A 719 18.51 47.92 -0.78
CA ALA A 719 18.88 48.36 0.55
C ALA A 719 18.89 47.22 1.58
N GLY A 720 18.07 46.22 1.34
CA GLY A 720 18.06 45.01 2.18
C GLY A 720 17.02 44.00 1.75
N CYS A 721 17.07 42.82 2.39
CA CYS A 721 16.04 41.77 2.22
C CYS A 721 15.80 41.07 3.57
N TYR A 722 14.51 40.94 3.95
CA TYR A 722 14.14 40.55 5.32
C TYR A 722 12.96 39.57 5.35
N TYR A 723 12.96 38.71 6.38
CA TYR A 723 11.81 37.93 6.79
C TYR A 723 11.00 38.73 7.83
N ILE A 724 9.69 38.76 7.66
CA ILE A 724 8.73 39.25 8.64
C ILE A 724 8.05 38.03 9.26
N SER A 725 8.26 37.82 10.58
CA SER A 725 7.61 36.73 11.29
C SER A 725 6.15 37.08 11.60
N LEU A 726 5.21 36.27 11.09
CA LEU A 726 3.78 36.34 11.39
C LEU A 726 3.38 35.54 12.65
N LYS A 727 4.34 35.16 13.45
CA LYS A 727 4.10 34.39 14.68
C LYS A 727 3.56 35.30 15.79
N THR A 728 2.39 34.98 16.28
CA THR A 728 1.67 35.77 17.30
C THR A 728 1.81 35.23 18.71
N SER A 729 2.44 34.09 18.91
CA SER A 729 2.65 33.54 20.26
C SER A 729 3.83 34.23 20.98
N PRO A 730 3.71 34.57 22.24
CA PRO A 730 4.83 35.14 22.99
C PRO A 730 5.99 34.15 23.07
N GLN A 731 7.23 34.66 22.98
CA GLN A 731 8.45 33.86 23.10
C GLN A 731 8.75 33.42 24.54
N THR A 732 7.75 32.96 25.27
CA THR A 732 7.87 32.53 26.68
C THR A 732 8.95 31.47 26.88
N ALA A 733 9.16 30.58 25.90
CA ALA A 733 10.17 29.54 25.99
C ALA A 733 11.61 30.07 25.87
N LEU A 734 11.85 31.13 25.11
CA LEU A 734 13.20 31.74 24.99
C LEU A 734 13.55 32.60 26.19
N ALA A 735 12.64 33.42 26.69
CA ALA A 735 12.81 34.19 27.93
C ALA A 735 13.07 33.26 29.12
N TYR A 736 12.33 32.16 29.24
CA TYR A 736 12.55 31.14 30.26
C TYR A 736 13.93 30.45 30.15
N LYS A 737 14.40 30.08 28.98
CA LYS A 737 15.74 29.49 28.76
C LYS A 737 16.87 30.48 29.12
N VAL A 738 16.75 31.73 28.74
CA VAL A 738 17.74 32.77 29.03
C VAL A 738 17.82 33.04 30.52
N ASN A 739 16.70 33.13 31.24
CA ASN A 739 16.66 33.35 32.68
C ASN A 739 17.17 32.13 33.47
N TYR A 740 16.86 30.92 33.05
CA TYR A 740 17.36 29.67 33.64
C TYR A 740 18.88 29.53 33.53
N ARG A 741 19.48 29.89 32.41
CA ARG A 741 20.94 29.88 32.22
C ARG A 741 21.68 30.98 33.03
N LYS A 742 21.04 32.14 33.24
CA LYS A 742 21.64 33.25 33.97
C LYS A 742 21.47 33.14 35.50
N LYS A 743 20.85 32.10 36.05
CA LYS A 743 20.56 31.94 37.49
C LYS A 743 20.04 33.23 38.14
N VAL A 744 19.02 33.87 37.49
CA VAL A 744 18.34 35.01 38.08
C VAL A 744 17.46 34.50 39.24
N PRO A 745 17.70 34.91 40.48
CA PRO A 745 16.89 34.46 41.60
C PRO A 745 15.48 35.08 41.47
N GLU A 746 14.46 34.24 41.56
CA GLU A 746 13.07 34.60 41.84
C GLU A 746 12.41 35.65 40.92
N ALA A 747 12.35 35.38 39.59
CA ALA A 747 11.39 36.10 38.75
C ALA A 747 9.97 35.60 39.06
N THR A 748 9.06 36.49 39.36
CA THR A 748 7.65 36.14 39.54
C THR A 748 7.03 35.75 38.21
N PRO A 749 5.95 34.93 38.14
CA PRO A 749 5.24 34.63 36.89
C PRO A 749 4.72 35.87 36.13
N LEU A 750 4.49 37.02 36.85
CA LEU A 750 4.14 38.31 36.25
C LEU A 750 5.35 38.91 35.51
N ASP A 751 6.54 38.92 36.09
CA ASP A 751 7.76 39.46 35.47
C ASP A 751 8.12 38.69 34.20
N ILE A 752 7.92 37.35 34.21
CA ILE A 752 8.14 36.51 33.05
C ILE A 752 7.14 36.84 31.95
N LYS A 753 5.88 37.15 32.29
CA LYS A 753 4.84 37.48 31.34
C LYS A 753 5.04 38.88 30.74
N GLU A 754 5.45 39.87 31.55
CA GLU A 754 5.79 41.22 31.10
C GLU A 754 7.05 41.21 30.21
N GLN A 755 8.11 40.50 30.60
CA GLN A 755 9.30 40.33 29.76
C GLN A 755 9.02 39.55 28.45
N ALA A 756 8.12 38.60 28.49
CA ALA A 756 7.68 37.89 27.28
C ALA A 756 6.81 38.79 26.37
N GLN A 757 6.04 39.70 26.93
CA GLN A 757 5.29 40.73 26.19
C GLN A 757 6.22 41.78 25.57
N GLU A 758 7.19 42.30 26.34
CA GLU A 758 8.22 43.20 25.82
C GLU A 758 9.09 42.54 24.76
N ALA A 759 9.46 41.24 24.91
CA ALA A 759 10.20 40.49 23.91
C ALA A 759 9.37 40.21 22.65
N ALA A 760 8.05 40.08 22.79
CA ALA A 760 7.16 39.92 21.62
C ALA A 760 6.97 41.23 20.86
N GLN A 761 6.94 42.37 21.58
CA GLN A 761 6.85 43.72 20.97
C GLN A 761 8.19 44.16 20.32
N SER A 762 9.32 43.60 20.72
CA SER A 762 10.64 43.99 20.20
C SER A 762 11.14 43.05 19.11
N ARG A 763 10.29 42.35 18.34
CA ARG A 763 10.72 41.47 17.27
C ARG A 763 11.34 42.27 16.14
N LYS A 764 12.65 42.00 15.90
CA LYS A 764 13.36 42.57 14.78
C LYS A 764 13.19 41.64 13.54
N PHE A 765 13.01 42.26 12.38
CA PHE A 765 13.04 41.55 11.11
C PHE A 765 14.44 40.98 10.87
N THR A 766 14.51 39.73 10.47
CA THR A 766 15.76 39.02 10.27
C THR A 766 16.11 38.97 8.79
N GLY A 767 17.35 39.27 8.41
CA GLY A 767 17.72 39.31 7.02
C GLY A 767 19.12 39.88 6.79
N LEU A 768 19.35 40.46 5.62
CA LEU A 768 20.58 41.12 5.25
C LEU A 768 20.31 42.58 4.91
N MET A 769 21.18 43.45 5.46
CA MET A 769 21.19 44.89 5.21
C MET A 769 22.31 45.18 4.22
N PHE A 770 22.02 45.87 3.10
CA PHE A 770 23.00 46.26 2.10
C PHE A 770 23.27 47.76 2.12
N GLN A 771 22.35 48.55 2.68
CA GLN A 771 22.50 49.99 2.94
C GLN A 771 22.01 50.30 4.34
N ASP A 772 22.42 51.44 4.91
CA ASP A 772 21.96 51.89 6.25
C ASP A 772 20.49 52.24 6.17
N LEU A 773 19.63 51.44 6.81
CA LEU A 773 18.18 51.63 6.84
C LEU A 773 17.73 52.63 7.89
N SER A 774 18.63 53.16 8.71
CA SER A 774 18.29 54.23 9.68
C SER A 774 17.74 55.50 9.02
N ILE A 775 18.04 55.71 7.76
CA ILE A 775 17.48 56.83 6.96
C ILE A 775 15.99 56.66 6.64
N TYR A 776 15.47 55.48 6.73
CA TYR A 776 14.07 55.12 6.42
C TYR A 776 13.21 54.75 7.63
N SER A 777 13.82 54.61 8.83
CA SER A 777 13.11 54.24 10.04
C SER A 777 13.80 54.82 11.29
N ASP A 778 13.05 55.43 12.17
CA ASP A 778 13.54 56.00 13.44
C ASP A 778 13.80 54.89 14.50
N HIS A 779 13.28 53.70 14.27
CA HIS A 779 13.43 52.54 15.15
C HIS A 779 14.30 51.44 14.56
N GLU A 780 15.01 50.69 15.42
CA GLU A 780 15.83 49.55 15.02
C GLU A 780 14.93 48.28 14.80
N HIS A 781 14.02 48.32 13.85
CA HIS A 781 13.19 47.15 13.45
C HIS A 781 13.98 46.01 12.83
N PHE A 782 15.18 46.30 12.38
CA PHE A 782 16.01 45.37 11.63
C PHE A 782 17.12 44.75 12.49
N ALA A 783 17.25 43.43 12.47
CA ALA A 783 18.36 42.75 13.09
C ALA A 783 19.65 43.00 12.31
N ARG A 784 20.70 43.45 13.04
CA ARG A 784 22.04 43.62 12.46
C ARG A 784 22.86 42.36 12.71
N LYS A 785 23.45 41.79 11.68
CA LYS A 785 24.39 40.69 11.81
C LYS A 785 25.79 41.23 12.14
N LYS A 786 26.63 40.44 12.85
CA LYS A 786 28.01 40.83 13.18
C LYS A 786 28.87 40.97 11.91
N GLU A 787 28.67 40.11 10.94
CA GLU A 787 29.31 40.12 9.64
C GLU A 787 28.24 40.36 8.60
N GLN A 788 28.34 41.48 7.88
CA GLN A 788 27.44 41.82 6.76
C GLN A 788 28.25 41.77 5.49
N PRO A 789 28.03 40.78 4.61
CA PRO A 789 28.70 40.71 3.35
C PRO A 789 28.20 41.84 2.43
N GLU A 790 29.05 42.33 1.57
CA GLU A 790 28.66 43.33 0.56
C GLU A 790 27.78 42.68 -0.53
N TYR A 791 26.81 43.43 -1.01
CA TYR A 791 25.84 42.90 -1.98
C TYR A 791 26.50 42.26 -3.24
N PRO A 792 27.54 42.85 -3.87
CA PRO A 792 28.23 42.22 -5.00
C PRO A 792 28.85 40.86 -4.68
N GLU A 793 29.35 40.68 -3.46
CA GLU A 793 29.92 39.40 -3.01
C GLU A 793 28.80 38.33 -2.88
N ILE A 794 27.69 38.67 -2.25
CA ILE A 794 26.52 37.78 -2.13
C ILE A 794 25.98 37.38 -3.52
N LYS A 795 25.94 38.32 -4.46
CA LYS A 795 25.49 38.05 -5.84
C LYS A 795 26.38 37.04 -6.55
N THR A 796 27.70 37.19 -6.41
CA THR A 796 28.68 36.26 -7.00
C THR A 796 28.60 34.88 -6.37
N GLN A 797 28.49 34.82 -5.04
CA GLN A 797 28.38 33.58 -4.31
C GLN A 797 27.07 32.85 -4.60
N TRP A 798 25.95 33.59 -4.69
CA TRP A 798 24.66 33.06 -5.13
C TRP A 798 24.75 32.36 -6.50
N GLN A 799 25.40 33.00 -7.47
CA GLN A 799 25.56 32.40 -8.79
C GLN A 799 26.37 31.11 -8.76
N THR A 800 27.43 31.06 -7.96
CA THR A 800 28.25 29.86 -7.76
C THR A 800 27.46 28.71 -7.17
N ILE A 801 26.68 28.98 -6.11
CA ILE A 801 25.84 27.99 -5.45
C ILE A 801 24.78 27.46 -6.42
N LEU A 802 24.07 28.37 -7.11
CA LEU A 802 23.05 28.02 -8.09
C LEU A 802 23.58 27.06 -9.16
N PHE A 803 24.73 27.41 -9.76
CA PHE A 803 25.31 26.61 -10.83
C PHE A 803 25.84 25.25 -10.34
N SER A 804 26.36 25.17 -9.13
CA SER A 804 26.75 23.91 -8.51
C SER A 804 25.56 22.97 -8.31
N LEU A 805 24.41 23.49 -7.82
CA LEU A 805 23.20 22.70 -7.68
C LEU A 805 22.67 22.17 -9.02
N LEU A 806 22.69 23.00 -10.06
CA LEU A 806 22.28 22.60 -11.41
C LEU A 806 23.21 21.55 -12.00
N GLU A 807 24.53 21.64 -11.74
CA GLU A 807 25.53 20.67 -12.17
C GLU A 807 25.30 19.31 -11.51
N ASP A 808 25.07 19.28 -10.20
CA ASP A 808 24.74 18.04 -9.46
C ASP A 808 23.46 17.41 -9.98
N MET A 809 22.42 18.22 -10.26
CA MET A 809 21.18 17.75 -10.86
C MET A 809 21.39 17.13 -12.25
N LYS A 810 22.21 17.76 -13.11
CA LYS A 810 22.51 17.28 -14.47
C LYS A 810 23.35 16.00 -14.43
N ASN A 811 24.22 15.89 -13.45
CA ASN A 811 25.04 14.69 -13.20
C ASN A 811 24.25 13.55 -12.56
N GLY A 812 22.98 13.75 -12.27
CA GLY A 812 22.09 12.70 -11.74
C GLY A 812 22.31 12.37 -10.29
N VAL A 813 22.78 13.31 -9.48
CA VAL A 813 22.92 13.13 -8.03
C VAL A 813 21.54 13.00 -7.39
N ILE A 814 21.23 11.82 -6.85
CA ILE A 814 20.00 11.54 -6.10
C ILE A 814 20.29 10.80 -4.78
N GLN A 815 21.48 10.95 -4.26
CA GLN A 815 21.87 10.40 -2.96
C GLN A 815 20.97 10.95 -1.85
N PRO A 816 20.65 10.16 -0.82
CA PRO A 816 19.90 10.64 0.36
C PRO A 816 20.81 11.47 1.31
N ASP A 817 21.58 12.38 0.72
CA ASP A 817 22.40 13.34 1.47
C ASP A 817 21.52 14.52 1.89
N HIS A 818 21.17 14.55 3.18
CA HIS A 818 20.14 15.45 3.69
C HIS A 818 20.69 16.50 4.66
N ALA A 819 20.11 17.70 4.62
CA ALA A 819 20.39 18.75 5.60
C ALA A 819 19.81 18.37 6.98
N LYS A 820 20.38 18.96 8.06
CA LYS A 820 19.92 18.75 9.43
C LYS A 820 18.43 19.06 9.56
N GLY A 821 17.64 18.13 10.13
CA GLY A 821 16.20 18.29 10.31
C GLY A 821 15.37 18.02 9.05
N ALA A 822 15.97 17.77 7.88
CA ALA A 822 15.22 17.51 6.65
C ALA A 822 14.36 16.24 6.70
N CYS A 823 14.78 15.26 7.50
CA CYS A 823 14.08 13.98 7.67
C CYS A 823 12.94 14.03 8.66
N ASP A 824 12.83 15.06 9.53
CA ASP A 824 11.85 15.11 10.62
C ASP A 824 10.41 15.05 10.11
N TYR A 825 10.13 15.73 9.01
CA TYR A 825 8.81 15.80 8.36
C TYR A 825 8.84 15.31 6.90
N CYS A 826 9.77 14.41 6.56
CA CYS A 826 9.90 13.88 5.21
C CYS A 826 8.82 12.83 4.94
N ALA A 827 7.97 13.05 3.92
CA ALA A 827 6.92 12.11 3.52
C ALA A 827 7.47 10.81 2.89
N TYR A 828 8.75 10.80 2.52
CA TYR A 828 9.37 9.67 1.81
C TYR A 828 10.28 8.82 2.71
N LYS A 829 10.17 8.93 4.04
CA LYS A 829 10.97 8.14 5.01
C LYS A 829 10.90 6.65 4.75
N GLU A 830 9.69 6.14 4.51
CA GLU A 830 9.44 4.71 4.30
C GLU A 830 10.08 4.18 3.01
N ILE A 831 10.18 5.03 1.98
CA ILE A 831 10.84 4.69 0.71
C ILE A 831 12.36 4.78 0.87
N CYS A 832 12.84 5.87 1.48
CA CYS A 832 14.26 6.17 1.63
C CYS A 832 14.97 5.16 2.54
N ARG A 833 14.33 4.80 3.67
CA ARG A 833 14.88 3.89 4.72
C ARG A 833 16.28 4.28 5.20
N ASN A 834 16.71 5.52 4.93
CA ASN A 834 17.97 6.02 5.44
C ASN A 834 17.82 6.30 6.93
N ALA A 835 18.60 5.64 7.77
CA ALA A 835 18.53 5.83 9.21
C ALA A 835 18.94 7.27 9.56
N ALA A 836 18.22 7.89 10.49
CA ALA A 836 18.48 9.25 10.98
C ALA A 836 19.88 9.48 11.59
N ASN A 837 20.74 8.48 11.56
CA ASN A 837 22.06 8.46 12.17
C ASN A 837 23.22 8.68 11.18
N GLU A 838 22.97 8.87 9.88
CA GLU A 838 24.02 9.22 8.93
C GLU A 838 24.32 10.73 9.00
N VAL A 839 25.61 11.06 8.90
CA VAL A 839 26.13 12.43 8.97
C VAL A 839 25.45 13.31 7.93
N THR A 840 24.82 14.38 8.38
CA THR A 840 24.16 15.37 7.52
C THR A 840 25.22 16.26 6.82
N LYS A 841 24.84 16.88 5.69
CA LYS A 841 25.71 17.80 4.96
C LYS A 841 26.23 18.94 5.85
N ALA A 842 25.43 19.45 6.78
CA ALA A 842 25.83 20.45 7.77
C ALA A 842 26.87 19.93 8.77
N ASN A 843 26.75 18.66 9.18
CA ASN A 843 27.76 18.06 10.08
C ASN A 843 29.09 17.80 9.39
N ARG A 844 29.12 17.62 8.07
CA ARG A 844 30.37 17.51 7.31
C ARG A 844 31.12 18.83 7.29
N LEU A 845 30.42 19.94 7.08
CA LEU A 845 31.03 21.26 7.12
C LEU A 845 31.62 21.61 8.52
N GLU A 846 30.87 21.30 9.59
CA GLU A 846 31.34 21.46 10.96
C GLU A 846 32.58 20.57 11.26
N GLN A 847 32.65 19.35 10.74
CA GLN A 847 33.76 18.44 10.91
C GLN A 847 35.01 18.82 10.07
N GLU A 848 34.80 19.37 8.88
CA GLU A 848 35.89 19.89 8.05
C GLU A 848 36.52 21.16 8.66
N GLU A 849 35.72 22.03 9.30
CA GLU A 849 36.19 23.16 10.06
C GLU A 849 36.93 22.76 11.37
N GLU A 850 36.48 21.74 12.08
CA GLU A 850 37.17 21.19 13.27
C GLU A 850 38.46 20.46 12.91
N HIS A 851 38.59 19.89 11.72
CA HIS A 851 39.83 19.27 11.22
C HIS A 851 40.78 20.29 10.57
N ALA A 852 40.32 21.48 10.24
CA ALA A 852 41.12 22.57 9.68
C ALA A 852 41.67 23.52 10.75
N LEU A 853 41.26 23.40 12.00
CA LEU A 853 41.79 24.07 13.19
C LEU A 853 42.70 23.11 13.98
#